data_c613b9488ca168e5649e6d3c604a0ff3
#
_entry.id   c613b9488ca168e5649e6d3c604a0ff3
#
_cell.length_a   1.000
_cell.length_b   1.000
_cell.length_c   1.000
_cell.angle_alpha   90.00
_cell.angle_beta   90.00
_cell.angle_gamma   90.00
#
_symmetry.space_group_name_H-M   'P 1'
#
loop_
_entity.id
_entity.type
_entity.pdbx_description
1 polymer ?
#
loop_
_entity_poly.entity_id
_entity_poly.type
_entity_poly.pdbx_seq_one_letter_code
_entity_poly.pdbx_strand_id
1 'polypeptide(L)'
;MKKIAQGIVRFRKLILTVAFLLLIPSAIGAVATRINYDILTYLPQDLDSMIGEVALEDDFHLASTGMITVEGLPTNELIAMKKDIEAVPGVMQTFWLSDVIDPSIPTEMLPADVQQFMFGKNDSTMLIVRFDAPSASDETMNAVSQIETLLRKDCFFGGMSVILQDTKALVNQEMPFYILIAVGASLLVLFLSLESTITPLLFMLGLLFPIAYNFGTNIFLGQISYITEALATVLQLGVTMDFSIFLLHRYQEEKELRSNNEEAMVSAICKTMTSISASSLTTIAGFLALCAMRLTLGRDIGIVMAKGVALGVICTVVVLPALILSFDRLVEKYKHRTIIPKLTKLSYFVSSHAAPIVAIFILVLVPFIVAQSKTDVYYTLFDSLPQDLVGIVGTNKLGEDFGMTTSHFILVHDDLTATQVSDLCDEINDVDGITQVVSLDSITGPGFDTSLVPDSVMEILQSGGYKLILANSSYKTGTDAINGQLDQMIRLIKAVDPEGVITGEGAMTKDLIEVADVDFKNVNVWSILAVLVIIAISFKSISIPVLLVASIEAAIAINMGIPYFTGTELPFIASIVIGTIQLGATVDYSILMTTRYHEERVFGRTPKEAAQQSLEHCSQSILTSGLTFFAATVGVAAISKMELLKSICLLISRGALISMVVILVVLPAALMLCDWIIRHTTLKWMVPESANAKKSEKE
;
A
#
# COMPACT_ATOMS: atom_id res chain seq x y z
N MET A 1 31.89 -16.11 -9.04
CA MET A 1 31.12 -16.63 -7.90
C MET A 1 32.00 -17.14 -6.78
N LYS A 2 32.77 -18.24 -6.97
CA LYS A 2 33.59 -18.84 -5.89
C LYS A 2 34.55 -17.86 -5.20
N LYS A 3 35.24 -16.98 -5.95
CA LYS A 3 36.13 -15.96 -5.38
C LYS A 3 35.41 -14.94 -4.51
N ILE A 4 34.16 -14.54 -4.90
CA ILE A 4 33.33 -13.61 -4.10
C ILE A 4 32.91 -14.29 -2.81
N ALA A 5 32.39 -15.52 -2.87
CA ALA A 5 31.98 -16.30 -1.69
C ALA A 5 33.16 -16.52 -0.72
N GLN A 6 34.36 -16.82 -1.24
CA GLN A 6 35.57 -16.92 -0.42
C GLN A 6 35.95 -15.58 0.24
N GLY A 7 35.78 -14.47 -0.48
CA GLY A 7 35.99 -13.13 0.06
C GLY A 7 35.03 -12.81 1.22
N ILE A 8 33.75 -13.13 1.06
CA ILE A 8 32.70 -12.93 2.09
C ILE A 8 33.08 -13.69 3.38
N VAL A 9 33.45 -14.95 3.26
CA VAL A 9 33.80 -15.80 4.40
C VAL A 9 35.10 -15.31 5.07
N ARG A 10 36.12 -14.93 4.28
CA ARG A 10 37.42 -14.47 4.79
C ARG A 10 37.32 -13.13 5.51
N PHE A 11 36.55 -12.18 4.97
CA PHE A 11 36.44 -10.82 5.52
C PHE A 11 35.20 -10.63 6.42
N ARG A 12 34.62 -11.71 6.95
CA ARG A 12 33.36 -11.67 7.74
C ARG A 12 33.32 -10.62 8.85
N LYS A 13 34.43 -10.44 9.59
CA LYS A 13 34.50 -9.43 10.66
C LYS A 13 34.41 -7.99 10.11
N LEU A 14 35.12 -7.71 9.02
CA LEU A 14 35.07 -6.42 8.34
C LEU A 14 33.67 -6.13 7.80
N ILE A 15 33.04 -7.12 7.18
CA ILE A 15 31.68 -7.02 6.65
C ILE A 15 30.69 -6.66 7.76
N LEU A 16 30.75 -7.34 8.90
CA LEU A 16 29.89 -7.02 10.05
C LEU A 16 30.16 -5.63 10.60
N THR A 17 31.44 -5.23 10.73
CA THR A 17 31.79 -3.87 11.19
C THR A 17 31.22 -2.81 10.25
N VAL A 18 31.37 -2.97 8.94
CA VAL A 18 30.83 -2.04 7.94
C VAL A 18 29.30 -2.04 7.97
N ALA A 19 28.66 -3.21 8.10
CA ALA A 19 27.20 -3.32 8.18
C ALA A 19 26.67 -2.55 9.40
N PHE A 20 27.27 -2.71 10.59
CA PHE A 20 26.87 -1.94 11.77
C PHE A 20 27.12 -0.45 11.62
N LEU A 21 28.22 -0.05 10.98
CA LEU A 21 28.57 1.36 10.78
C LEU A 21 27.58 2.05 9.82
N LEU A 22 27.09 1.34 8.81
CA LEU A 22 26.07 1.84 7.87
C LEU A 22 24.67 2.02 8.50
N LEU A 23 24.40 1.44 9.67
CA LEU A 23 23.14 1.71 10.39
C LEU A 23 23.02 3.16 10.84
N ILE A 24 24.16 3.85 11.13
CA ILE A 24 24.16 5.24 11.59
C ILE A 24 23.59 6.18 10.52
N PRO A 25 24.15 6.26 9.29
CA PRO A 25 23.58 7.10 8.25
C PRO A 25 22.17 6.64 7.84
N SER A 26 21.86 5.35 7.94
CA SER A 26 20.50 4.85 7.65
C SER A 26 19.48 5.34 8.68
N ALA A 27 19.82 5.38 9.96
CA ALA A 27 18.95 5.94 10.99
C ALA A 27 18.69 7.43 10.76
N ILE A 28 19.72 8.20 10.40
CA ILE A 28 19.61 9.62 10.08
C ILE A 28 18.68 9.81 8.86
N GLY A 29 18.88 9.02 7.79
CA GLY A 29 18.06 9.11 6.59
C GLY A 29 16.61 8.72 6.83
N ALA A 30 16.37 7.71 7.68
CA ALA A 30 15.00 7.29 8.03
C ALA A 30 14.23 8.40 8.77
N VAL A 31 14.88 9.07 9.74
CA VAL A 31 14.25 10.19 10.47
C VAL A 31 14.05 11.42 9.57
N ALA A 32 14.95 11.64 8.61
CA ALA A 32 14.87 12.78 7.69
C ALA A 32 13.92 12.58 6.50
N THR A 33 13.42 11.36 6.28
CA THR A 33 12.44 11.07 5.22
C THR A 33 11.07 11.63 5.63
N ARG A 34 10.44 12.44 4.76
CA ARG A 34 9.08 12.95 4.98
C ARG A 34 8.04 11.86 4.67
N ILE A 35 7.05 11.76 5.54
CA ILE A 35 5.91 10.86 5.33
C ILE A 35 4.71 11.69 4.91
N ASN A 36 4.13 11.34 3.76
CA ASN A 36 2.92 11.96 3.25
C ASN A 36 1.69 11.15 3.68
N TYR A 37 0.76 11.81 4.35
CA TYR A 37 -0.49 11.21 4.85
C TYR A 37 -1.67 11.45 3.92
N ASP A 38 -1.53 12.33 2.93
CA ASP A 38 -2.56 12.62 1.94
C ASP A 38 -2.39 11.76 0.68
N ILE A 39 -3.32 10.83 0.49
CA ILE A 39 -3.30 9.90 -0.64
C ILE A 39 -3.77 10.59 -1.94
N LEU A 40 -4.64 11.61 -1.85
CA LEU A 40 -5.16 12.29 -3.01
C LEU A 40 -4.08 13.07 -3.76
N THR A 41 -3.02 13.51 -3.07
CA THR A 41 -1.85 14.16 -3.71
C THR A 41 -1.07 13.24 -4.65
N TYR A 42 -1.32 11.92 -4.62
CA TYR A 42 -0.72 10.95 -5.54
C TYR A 42 -1.48 10.81 -6.87
N LEU A 43 -2.59 11.52 -7.05
CA LEU A 43 -3.29 11.61 -8.32
C LEU A 43 -2.41 12.24 -9.41
N PRO A 44 -2.61 11.88 -10.69
CA PRO A 44 -1.94 12.54 -11.80
C PRO A 44 -2.25 14.03 -11.84
N GLN A 45 -1.22 14.86 -12.00
CA GLN A 45 -1.33 16.31 -11.96
C GLN A 45 -2.02 16.93 -13.21
N ASP A 46 -2.29 16.11 -14.22
CA ASP A 46 -2.98 16.50 -15.47
C ASP A 46 -4.52 16.39 -15.38
N LEU A 47 -5.06 16.01 -14.24
CA LEU A 47 -6.50 15.92 -14.01
C LEU A 47 -7.09 17.30 -13.65
N ASP A 48 -8.31 17.56 -14.11
CA ASP A 48 -9.01 18.85 -13.84
C ASP A 48 -9.16 19.09 -12.33
N SER A 49 -9.46 18.04 -11.55
CA SER A 49 -9.56 18.15 -10.09
C SER A 49 -8.23 18.54 -9.42
N MET A 50 -7.11 18.05 -9.94
CA MET A 50 -5.77 18.37 -9.42
C MET A 50 -5.32 19.77 -9.84
N ILE A 51 -5.65 20.19 -11.06
CA ILE A 51 -5.41 21.58 -11.52
C ILE A 51 -6.17 22.56 -10.62
N GLY A 52 -7.44 22.25 -10.32
CA GLY A 52 -8.25 23.04 -9.41
C GLY A 52 -7.71 23.06 -7.99
N GLU A 53 -7.20 21.92 -7.47
CA GLU A 53 -6.62 21.82 -6.13
C GLU A 53 -5.36 22.69 -6.00
N VAL A 54 -4.49 22.66 -7.03
CA VAL A 54 -3.29 23.51 -7.06
C VAL A 54 -3.68 25.00 -7.08
N ALA A 55 -4.69 25.39 -7.87
CA ALA A 55 -5.17 26.76 -7.88
C ALA A 55 -5.79 27.18 -6.53
N LEU A 56 -6.54 26.29 -5.87
CA LEU A 56 -7.05 26.54 -4.52
C LEU A 56 -5.93 26.72 -3.49
N GLU A 57 -4.81 26.00 -3.64
CA GLU A 57 -3.67 26.11 -2.74
C GLU A 57 -2.86 27.37 -3.01
N ASP A 58 -2.46 27.59 -4.28
CA ASP A 58 -1.52 28.66 -4.66
C ASP A 58 -2.17 30.05 -4.70
N ASP A 59 -3.40 30.14 -5.23
CA ASP A 59 -4.06 31.41 -5.49
C ASP A 59 -5.06 31.81 -4.39
N PHE A 60 -5.81 30.85 -3.85
CA PHE A 60 -6.87 31.12 -2.86
C PHE A 60 -6.45 30.80 -1.42
N HIS A 61 -5.42 29.99 -1.22
CA HIS A 61 -5.01 29.47 0.09
C HIS A 61 -6.16 28.76 0.84
N LEU A 62 -7.02 28.06 0.11
CA LEU A 62 -8.20 27.35 0.63
C LEU A 62 -8.05 25.82 0.65
N ALA A 63 -7.05 25.26 -0.04
CA ALA A 63 -6.79 23.81 0.00
C ALA A 63 -6.42 23.32 1.41
N SER A 64 -5.92 24.22 2.26
CA SER A 64 -5.57 23.93 3.66
C SER A 64 -6.50 24.64 4.61
N THR A 65 -7.65 24.02 4.87
CA THR A 65 -8.67 24.59 5.76
C THR A 65 -9.14 23.56 6.78
N GLY A 66 -9.64 24.07 7.90
CA GLY A 66 -10.38 23.31 8.90
C GLY A 66 -11.65 24.07 9.28
N MET A 67 -12.69 23.37 9.65
CA MET A 67 -13.99 23.94 10.01
C MET A 67 -14.36 23.52 11.44
N ILE A 68 -14.69 24.49 12.27
CA ILE A 68 -15.09 24.25 13.67
C ILE A 68 -16.56 24.53 13.79
N THR A 69 -17.36 23.50 14.02
CA THR A 69 -18.77 23.64 14.44
C THR A 69 -18.83 23.93 15.93
N VAL A 70 -19.51 24.99 16.32
CA VAL A 70 -19.65 25.42 17.71
C VAL A 70 -21.12 25.44 18.05
N GLU A 71 -21.51 24.71 19.10
CA GLU A 71 -22.89 24.66 19.59
C GLU A 71 -23.09 25.51 20.86
N GLY A 72 -24.09 26.40 20.84
CA GLY A 72 -24.59 27.10 22.03
C GLY A 72 -23.60 28.01 22.78
N LEU A 73 -22.47 28.41 22.16
CA LEU A 73 -21.50 29.30 22.77
C LEU A 73 -21.96 30.78 22.67
N PRO A 74 -21.87 31.56 23.77
CA PRO A 74 -22.11 33.00 23.69
C PRO A 74 -21.14 33.71 22.76
N THR A 75 -21.60 34.70 21.99
CA THR A 75 -20.85 35.47 21.00
C THR A 75 -19.51 36.02 21.53
N ASN A 76 -19.48 36.51 22.77
CA ASN A 76 -18.26 37.04 23.39
C ASN A 76 -17.21 35.94 23.65
N GLU A 77 -17.61 34.73 23.99
CA GLU A 77 -16.72 33.58 24.20
C GLU A 77 -16.23 33.05 22.87
N LEU A 78 -17.08 33.06 21.84
CA LEU A 78 -16.70 32.69 20.46
C LEU A 78 -15.65 33.63 19.89
N ILE A 79 -15.81 34.95 20.06
CA ILE A 79 -14.81 35.95 19.63
C ILE A 79 -13.49 35.75 20.38
N ALA A 80 -13.53 35.43 21.67
CA ALA A 80 -12.32 35.13 22.44
C ALA A 80 -11.62 33.87 21.93
N MET A 81 -12.37 32.79 21.69
CA MET A 81 -11.85 31.54 21.13
C MET A 81 -11.25 31.75 19.72
N LYS A 82 -11.95 32.50 18.84
CA LYS A 82 -11.43 32.88 17.51
C LYS A 82 -10.05 33.53 17.63
N LYS A 83 -9.90 34.51 18.52
CA LYS A 83 -8.64 35.21 18.75
C LYS A 83 -7.54 34.30 19.29
N ASP A 84 -7.88 33.33 20.14
CA ASP A 84 -6.92 32.36 20.66
C ASP A 84 -6.45 31.42 19.55
N ILE A 85 -7.35 31.02 18.63
CA ILE A 85 -7.04 30.20 17.45
C ILE A 85 -6.13 30.97 16.47
N GLU A 86 -6.41 32.25 16.21
CA GLU A 86 -5.57 33.10 15.35
C GLU A 86 -4.15 33.32 15.91
N ALA A 87 -3.96 33.16 17.21
CA ALA A 87 -2.66 33.26 17.83
C ALA A 87 -1.81 31.98 17.68
N VAL A 88 -2.37 30.89 17.17
CA VAL A 88 -1.65 29.62 16.96
C VAL A 88 -0.71 29.75 15.75
N PRO A 89 0.58 29.43 15.90
CA PRO A 89 1.52 29.44 14.77
C PRO A 89 1.07 28.49 13.65
N GLY A 90 1.08 28.95 12.40
CA GLY A 90 0.61 28.20 11.23
C GLY A 90 -0.85 28.45 10.88
N VAL A 91 -1.57 29.26 11.67
CA VAL A 91 -2.91 29.76 11.33
C VAL A 91 -2.76 31.08 10.61
N MET A 92 -3.20 31.14 9.35
CA MET A 92 -3.23 32.38 8.56
C MET A 92 -4.35 33.30 9.02
N GLN A 93 -5.55 32.76 9.14
CA GLN A 93 -6.76 33.50 9.50
C GLN A 93 -7.85 32.55 9.99
N THR A 94 -8.67 33.03 10.93
CA THR A 94 -9.92 32.37 11.31
C THR A 94 -11.08 33.28 10.89
N PHE A 95 -11.97 32.75 10.06
CA PHE A 95 -13.10 33.49 9.50
C PHE A 95 -14.38 33.12 10.26
N TRP A 96 -15.14 34.15 10.67
CA TRP A 96 -16.45 34.03 11.23
C TRP A 96 -17.32 35.22 10.83
N LEU A 97 -18.62 35.18 11.15
CA LEU A 97 -19.58 36.24 10.84
C LEU A 97 -19.11 37.64 11.26
N SER A 98 -18.37 37.76 12.37
CA SER A 98 -17.84 39.04 12.88
C SER A 98 -16.87 39.75 11.93
N ASP A 99 -16.33 39.04 10.95
CA ASP A 99 -15.39 39.63 9.96
C ASP A 99 -16.13 40.29 8.79
N VAL A 100 -17.42 39.98 8.63
CA VAL A 100 -18.25 40.49 7.54
C VAL A 100 -19.32 41.46 8.07
N ILE A 101 -19.90 41.16 9.21
CA ILE A 101 -21.08 41.88 9.74
C ILE A 101 -20.91 42.06 11.23
N ASP A 102 -21.37 43.19 11.79
CA ASP A 102 -21.40 43.41 13.24
C ASP A 102 -22.27 42.35 13.91
N PRO A 103 -21.74 41.57 14.87
CA PRO A 103 -22.46 40.46 15.54
C PRO A 103 -23.66 40.94 16.34
N SER A 104 -23.86 42.25 16.54
CA SER A 104 -25.05 42.82 17.21
C SER A 104 -26.28 42.85 16.30
N ILE A 105 -26.12 42.64 14.99
CA ILE A 105 -27.23 42.58 14.03
C ILE A 105 -27.97 41.25 14.26
N PRO A 106 -29.31 41.26 14.46
CA PRO A 106 -30.10 40.03 14.59
C PRO A 106 -29.92 39.14 13.36
N THR A 107 -29.76 37.84 13.58
CA THR A 107 -29.53 36.85 12.51
C THR A 107 -30.65 36.83 11.48
N GLU A 108 -31.89 37.17 11.86
CA GLU A 108 -33.05 37.22 10.99
C GLU A 108 -32.99 38.34 9.96
N MET A 109 -32.07 39.31 10.11
CA MET A 109 -31.84 40.40 9.15
C MET A 109 -30.78 40.08 8.08
N LEU A 110 -30.08 38.95 8.25
CA LEU A 110 -29.06 38.52 7.27
C LEU A 110 -29.72 37.95 6.02
N PRO A 111 -29.06 38.01 4.84
CA PRO A 111 -29.48 37.25 3.66
C PRO A 111 -29.64 35.78 3.96
N ALA A 112 -30.65 35.12 3.37
CA ALA A 112 -30.95 33.72 3.64
C ALA A 112 -29.76 32.79 3.40
N ASP A 113 -28.99 33.07 2.35
CA ASP A 113 -27.79 32.28 1.99
C ASP A 113 -26.69 32.38 3.06
N VAL A 114 -26.48 33.56 3.63
CA VAL A 114 -25.51 33.81 4.71
C VAL A 114 -25.99 33.12 5.98
N GLN A 115 -27.31 33.19 6.29
CA GLN A 115 -27.88 32.49 7.43
C GLN A 115 -27.63 30.97 7.32
N GLN A 116 -27.96 30.38 6.18
CA GLN A 116 -27.81 28.94 5.94
C GLN A 116 -26.37 28.49 5.98
N PHE A 117 -25.42 29.32 5.51
CA PHE A 117 -24.00 29.01 5.49
C PHE A 117 -23.36 29.09 6.88
N MET A 118 -23.71 30.11 7.68
CA MET A 118 -23.04 30.40 8.97
C MET A 118 -23.74 29.79 10.17
N PHE A 119 -25.02 29.50 10.07
CA PHE A 119 -25.83 28.97 11.16
C PHE A 119 -26.50 27.65 10.79
N GLY A 120 -26.20 26.65 11.54
CA GLY A 120 -26.75 25.31 11.37
C GLY A 120 -27.93 25.01 12.29
N LYS A 121 -28.26 23.72 12.33
CA LYS A 121 -29.23 23.20 13.30
C LYS A 121 -28.66 23.29 14.74
N ASN A 122 -29.52 23.15 15.76
CA ASN A 122 -29.10 23.07 17.16
C ASN A 122 -28.37 24.33 17.69
N ASP A 123 -28.71 25.52 17.17
CA ASP A 123 -28.03 26.77 17.55
C ASP A 123 -26.52 26.73 17.34
N SER A 124 -26.11 26.03 16.27
CA SER A 124 -24.70 25.89 15.88
C SER A 124 -24.25 26.99 14.93
N THR A 125 -22.98 27.38 15.03
CA THR A 125 -22.29 28.28 14.10
C THR A 125 -20.97 27.68 13.68
N MET A 126 -20.42 28.14 12.53
CA MET A 126 -19.20 27.60 11.95
C MET A 126 -18.10 28.66 11.92
N LEU A 127 -16.89 28.26 12.38
CA LEU A 127 -15.66 29.01 12.12
C LEU A 127 -14.86 28.28 11.07
N ILE A 128 -14.30 29.02 10.11
CA ILE A 128 -13.40 28.48 9.09
C ILE A 128 -11.98 28.93 9.45
N VAL A 129 -11.08 27.96 9.61
CA VAL A 129 -9.66 28.18 9.92
C VAL A 129 -8.86 27.94 8.64
N ARG A 130 -8.10 28.94 8.20
CA ARG A 130 -7.15 28.83 7.07
C ARG A 130 -5.73 28.71 7.62
N PHE A 131 -4.94 27.85 7.01
CA PHE A 131 -3.56 27.60 7.42
C PHE A 131 -2.56 28.21 6.42
N ASP A 132 -1.37 28.54 6.91
CA ASP A 132 -0.28 29.15 6.12
C ASP A 132 0.40 28.16 5.17
N ALA A 133 0.27 26.85 5.43
CA ALA A 133 0.98 25.79 4.73
C ALA A 133 0.01 24.69 4.27
N PRO A 134 0.40 23.84 3.29
CA PRO A 134 -0.44 22.74 2.79
C PRO A 134 -0.97 21.81 3.89
N SER A 135 -2.16 21.21 3.66
CA SER A 135 -2.86 20.34 4.63
C SER A 135 -1.99 19.20 5.17
N ALA A 136 -1.13 18.60 4.33
CA ALA A 136 -0.24 17.51 4.73
C ALA A 136 1.12 17.99 5.29
N SER A 137 1.30 19.28 5.55
CA SER A 137 2.54 19.81 6.12
C SER A 137 2.62 19.59 7.63
N ASP A 138 3.84 19.45 8.15
CA ASP A 138 4.03 19.36 9.61
C ASP A 138 3.58 20.63 10.34
N GLU A 139 3.66 21.78 9.69
CA GLU A 139 3.26 23.07 10.22
C GLU A 139 1.74 23.12 10.45
N THR A 140 0.95 22.81 9.42
CA THR A 140 -0.51 22.71 9.52
C THR A 140 -0.96 21.67 10.53
N MET A 141 -0.37 20.46 10.49
CA MET A 141 -0.73 19.38 11.43
C MET A 141 -0.42 19.76 12.90
N ASN A 142 0.67 20.50 13.13
CA ASN A 142 0.98 21.02 14.48
C ASN A 142 0.02 22.12 14.93
N ALA A 143 -0.41 22.99 14.00
CA ALA A 143 -1.42 24.01 14.28
C ALA A 143 -2.76 23.35 14.64
N VAL A 144 -3.20 22.35 13.87
CA VAL A 144 -4.42 21.56 14.16
C VAL A 144 -4.35 20.96 15.57
N SER A 145 -3.23 20.29 15.93
CA SER A 145 -3.08 19.70 17.26
C SER A 145 -3.13 20.74 18.39
N GLN A 146 -2.61 21.95 18.16
CA GLN A 146 -2.70 23.03 19.15
C GLN A 146 -4.12 23.54 19.27
N ILE A 147 -4.82 23.75 18.15
CA ILE A 147 -6.23 24.18 18.14
C ILE A 147 -7.08 23.17 18.90
N GLU A 148 -6.93 21.87 18.70
CA GLU A 148 -7.69 20.83 19.42
C GLU A 148 -7.58 20.99 20.95
N THR A 149 -6.44 21.45 21.46
CA THR A 149 -6.28 21.69 22.91
C THR A 149 -7.01 22.93 23.42
N LEU A 150 -7.35 23.88 22.54
CA LEU A 150 -8.08 25.10 22.85
C LEU A 150 -9.60 24.90 22.80
N LEU A 151 -10.06 23.87 22.08
CA LEU A 151 -11.47 23.60 21.86
C LEU A 151 -12.15 23.06 23.12
N ARG A 152 -13.42 23.48 23.30
CA ARG A 152 -14.31 22.99 24.36
C ARG A 152 -15.08 21.77 23.87
N LYS A 153 -15.83 21.13 24.80
CA LYS A 153 -16.61 19.91 24.49
C LYS A 153 -17.72 20.12 23.46
N ASP A 154 -18.22 21.34 23.34
CA ASP A 154 -19.28 21.71 22.40
C ASP A 154 -18.76 22.28 21.10
N CYS A 155 -17.48 22.04 20.80
CA CYS A 155 -16.79 22.42 19.57
C CYS A 155 -16.30 21.16 18.84
N PHE A 156 -16.64 21.05 17.56
CA PHE A 156 -16.32 19.90 16.71
C PHE A 156 -15.45 20.37 15.54
N PHE A 157 -14.24 19.88 15.48
CA PHE A 157 -13.27 20.29 14.46
C PHE A 157 -13.21 19.26 13.35
N GLY A 158 -13.58 19.64 12.15
CA GLY A 158 -13.60 18.79 10.94
C GLY A 158 -12.82 19.39 9.78
N GLY A 159 -12.78 18.66 8.69
CA GLY A 159 -12.08 19.02 7.46
C GLY A 159 -10.83 18.19 7.21
N MET A 160 -10.31 18.28 5.97
CA MET A 160 -9.21 17.42 5.50
C MET A 160 -7.95 17.54 6.37
N SER A 161 -7.53 18.77 6.72
CA SER A 161 -6.31 18.98 7.53
C SER A 161 -6.39 18.30 8.90
N VAL A 162 -7.57 18.24 9.51
CA VAL A 162 -7.81 17.58 10.81
C VAL A 162 -7.73 16.06 10.66
N ILE A 163 -8.37 15.51 9.62
CA ILE A 163 -8.35 14.08 9.33
C ILE A 163 -6.92 13.59 9.02
N LEU A 164 -6.12 14.39 8.32
CA LEU A 164 -4.71 14.06 8.05
C LEU A 164 -3.87 14.05 9.34
N GLN A 165 -4.12 15.01 10.27
CA GLN A 165 -3.47 15.03 11.58
C GLN A 165 -3.86 13.81 12.42
N ASP A 166 -5.15 13.46 12.46
CA ASP A 166 -5.64 12.25 13.13
C ASP A 166 -5.00 10.98 12.57
N THR A 167 -4.91 10.91 11.23
CA THR A 167 -4.26 9.79 10.54
C THR A 167 -2.79 9.67 10.93
N LYS A 168 -2.05 10.79 10.95
CA LYS A 168 -0.66 10.84 11.40
C LYS A 168 -0.50 10.37 12.84
N ALA A 169 -1.35 10.87 13.74
CA ALA A 169 -1.33 10.50 15.14
C ALA A 169 -1.60 9.00 15.33
N LEU A 170 -2.60 8.46 14.63
CA LEU A 170 -2.96 7.04 14.66
C LEU A 170 -1.83 6.16 14.12
N VAL A 171 -1.26 6.50 12.95
CA VAL A 171 -0.13 5.76 12.36
C VAL A 171 1.06 5.74 13.31
N ASN A 172 1.44 6.89 13.86
CA ASN A 172 2.55 6.99 14.80
C ASN A 172 2.33 6.17 16.08
N GLN A 173 1.09 6.08 16.54
CA GLN A 173 0.72 5.27 17.70
C GLN A 173 0.79 3.77 17.38
N GLU A 174 0.33 3.34 16.21
CA GLU A 174 0.19 1.93 15.86
C GLU A 174 1.48 1.30 15.28
N MET A 175 2.32 2.07 14.56
CA MET A 175 3.53 1.57 13.90
C MET A 175 4.47 0.76 14.81
N PRO A 176 4.81 1.20 16.04
CA PRO A 176 5.67 0.42 16.91
C PRO A 176 5.07 -0.96 17.27
N PHE A 177 3.74 -1.03 17.41
CA PHE A 177 3.04 -2.28 17.70
C PHE A 177 3.04 -3.21 16.49
N TYR A 178 2.90 -2.68 15.26
CA TYR A 178 3.01 -3.46 14.03
C TYR A 178 4.37 -4.15 13.95
N ILE A 179 5.46 -3.42 14.19
CA ILE A 179 6.82 -3.95 14.18
C ILE A 179 6.98 -5.03 15.27
N LEU A 180 6.55 -4.73 16.50
CA LEU A 180 6.69 -5.66 17.62
C LEU A 180 5.96 -6.98 17.37
N ILE A 181 4.73 -6.93 16.87
CA ILE A 181 3.92 -8.11 16.62
C ILE A 181 4.44 -8.88 15.40
N ALA A 182 4.78 -8.20 14.30
CA ALA A 182 5.33 -8.84 13.12
C ALA A 182 6.64 -9.58 13.43
N VAL A 183 7.55 -8.94 14.17
CA VAL A 183 8.81 -9.55 14.61
C VAL A 183 8.56 -10.69 15.61
N GLY A 184 7.70 -10.48 16.61
CA GLY A 184 7.38 -11.49 17.63
C GLY A 184 6.72 -12.75 17.05
N ALA A 185 5.73 -12.56 16.15
CA ALA A 185 5.05 -13.66 15.48
C ALA A 185 5.99 -14.43 14.53
N SER A 186 6.84 -13.70 13.78
CA SER A 186 7.86 -14.32 12.94
C SER A 186 8.88 -15.11 13.73
N LEU A 187 9.38 -14.55 14.84
CA LEU A 187 10.28 -15.27 15.77
C LEU A 187 9.64 -16.55 16.28
N LEU A 188 8.38 -16.52 16.70
CA LEU A 188 7.67 -17.69 17.19
C LEU A 188 7.65 -18.81 16.14
N VAL A 189 7.27 -18.49 14.90
CA VAL A 189 7.24 -19.47 13.81
C VAL A 189 8.65 -20.02 13.53
N LEU A 190 9.67 -19.17 13.51
CA LEU A 190 11.04 -19.60 13.28
C LEU A 190 11.59 -20.49 14.41
N PHE A 191 11.26 -20.22 15.68
CA PHE A 191 11.65 -21.08 16.80
C PHE A 191 11.04 -22.47 16.70
N LEU A 192 9.82 -22.58 16.17
CA LEU A 192 9.16 -23.85 15.94
C LEU A 192 9.70 -24.61 14.73
N SER A 193 10.23 -23.87 13.74
CA SER A 193 10.62 -24.40 12.42
C SER A 193 12.08 -24.77 12.31
N LEU A 194 12.98 -24.01 12.96
CA LEU A 194 14.42 -24.19 12.83
C LEU A 194 14.99 -25.09 13.92
N GLU A 195 16.18 -25.64 13.68
CA GLU A 195 16.83 -26.61 14.56
C GLU A 195 17.64 -25.98 15.72
N SER A 196 17.63 -24.68 15.88
CA SER A 196 18.38 -23.98 16.93
C SER A 196 17.65 -22.73 17.39
N THR A 197 17.62 -22.48 18.70
CA THR A 197 17.03 -21.25 19.28
C THR A 197 17.81 -19.97 18.95
N ILE A 198 19.08 -20.09 18.57
CA ILE A 198 19.92 -18.92 18.22
C ILE A 198 19.70 -18.51 16.77
N THR A 199 19.42 -19.42 15.87
CA THR A 199 19.26 -19.13 14.44
C THR A 199 18.14 -18.13 14.14
N PRO A 200 16.92 -18.20 14.73
CA PRO A 200 15.88 -17.18 14.58
C PRO A 200 16.34 -15.77 14.96
N LEU A 201 17.11 -15.65 16.05
CA LEU A 201 17.64 -14.37 16.50
C LEU A 201 18.67 -13.81 15.51
N LEU A 202 19.54 -14.67 14.96
CA LEU A 202 20.50 -14.27 13.90
C LEU A 202 19.78 -13.83 12.62
N PHE A 203 18.65 -14.47 12.28
CA PHE A 203 17.83 -14.09 11.15
C PHE A 203 17.21 -12.71 11.35
N MET A 204 16.60 -12.46 12.52
CA MET A 204 16.04 -11.15 12.85
C MET A 204 17.12 -10.06 12.83
N LEU A 205 18.30 -10.34 13.41
CA LEU A 205 19.42 -9.43 13.32
C LEU A 205 19.89 -9.21 11.87
N GLY A 206 19.92 -10.26 11.06
CA GLY A 206 20.26 -10.19 9.64
C GLY A 206 19.29 -9.35 8.83
N LEU A 207 17.98 -9.41 9.18
CA LEU A 207 16.92 -8.64 8.53
C LEU A 207 16.86 -7.18 8.98
N LEU A 208 17.37 -6.86 10.17
CA LEU A 208 17.47 -5.48 10.63
C LEU A 208 18.27 -4.61 9.65
N PHE A 209 19.36 -5.12 9.08
CA PHE A 209 20.23 -4.37 8.18
C PHE A 209 19.49 -3.92 6.91
N PRO A 210 18.90 -4.82 6.08
CA PRO A 210 18.24 -4.39 4.86
C PRO A 210 17.01 -3.52 5.13
N ILE A 211 16.26 -3.74 6.23
CA ILE A 211 15.14 -2.89 6.62
C ILE A 211 15.65 -1.49 6.94
N ALA A 212 16.65 -1.36 7.83
CA ALA A 212 17.22 -0.06 8.19
C ALA A 212 17.82 0.66 6.98
N TYR A 213 18.50 -0.06 6.08
CA TYR A 213 19.06 0.55 4.87
C TYR A 213 17.97 0.98 3.89
N ASN A 214 16.88 0.23 3.78
CA ASN A 214 15.75 0.59 2.95
C ASN A 214 15.10 1.89 3.44
N PHE A 215 14.80 1.97 4.73
CA PHE A 215 14.24 3.19 5.34
C PHE A 215 15.21 4.37 5.24
N GLY A 216 16.48 4.16 5.56
CA GLY A 216 17.49 5.22 5.50
C GLY A 216 17.73 5.78 4.10
N THR A 217 17.56 4.97 3.06
CA THR A 217 17.71 5.42 1.67
C THR A 217 16.45 6.02 1.07
N ASN A 218 15.32 6.03 1.79
CA ASN A 218 14.11 6.72 1.32
C ASN A 218 14.28 8.24 1.26
N ILE A 219 15.21 8.81 2.00
CA ILE A 219 15.56 10.24 1.93
C ILE A 219 15.86 10.70 0.49
N PHE A 220 16.40 9.82 -0.37
CA PHE A 220 16.67 10.12 -1.78
C PHE A 220 15.38 10.19 -2.64
N LEU A 221 14.25 9.73 -2.13
CA LEU A 221 12.94 9.86 -2.78
C LEU A 221 12.22 11.15 -2.37
N GLY A 222 12.74 11.86 -1.36
CA GLY A 222 12.16 13.08 -0.79
C GLY A 222 11.05 12.79 0.20
N GLN A 223 9.99 12.16 -0.25
CA GLN A 223 8.86 11.72 0.60
C GLN A 223 8.35 10.34 0.18
N ILE A 224 7.69 9.66 1.10
CA ILE A 224 6.97 8.40 0.86
C ILE A 224 5.59 8.46 1.53
N SER A 225 4.62 7.69 1.00
CA SER A 225 3.32 7.55 1.63
C SER A 225 3.41 6.76 2.95
N TYR A 226 2.56 7.09 3.92
CA TYR A 226 2.40 6.29 5.14
C TYR A 226 1.99 4.83 4.84
N ILE A 227 1.24 4.59 3.76
CA ILE A 227 0.91 3.24 3.31
C ILE A 227 2.17 2.50 2.87
N THR A 228 3.03 3.15 2.11
CA THR A 228 4.32 2.59 1.68
C THR A 228 5.20 2.28 2.90
N GLU A 229 5.25 3.16 3.88
CA GLU A 229 6.00 2.96 5.13
C GLU A 229 5.49 1.72 5.88
N ALA A 230 4.18 1.63 6.09
CA ALA A 230 3.55 0.51 6.80
C ALA A 230 3.76 -0.82 6.06
N LEU A 231 3.51 -0.85 4.75
CA LEU A 231 3.69 -2.03 3.93
C LEU A 231 5.16 -2.46 3.86
N ALA A 232 6.09 -1.52 3.65
CA ALA A 232 7.52 -1.83 3.62
C ALA A 232 8.00 -2.43 4.94
N THR A 233 7.53 -1.92 6.08
CA THR A 233 7.87 -2.43 7.41
C THR A 233 7.50 -3.90 7.57
N VAL A 234 6.28 -4.28 7.16
CA VAL A 234 5.73 -5.63 7.38
C VAL A 234 6.18 -6.60 6.30
N LEU A 235 6.06 -6.19 5.03
CA LEU A 235 6.32 -7.06 3.88
C LEU A 235 7.79 -7.36 3.68
N GLN A 236 8.68 -6.39 3.91
CA GLN A 236 10.11 -6.62 3.75
C GLN A 236 10.61 -7.70 4.71
N LEU A 237 10.08 -7.75 5.94
CA LEU A 237 10.40 -8.81 6.90
C LEU A 237 10.00 -10.18 6.34
N GLY A 238 8.81 -10.33 5.78
CA GLY A 238 8.33 -11.58 5.21
C GLY A 238 9.10 -12.01 3.96
N VAL A 239 9.18 -11.11 2.96
CA VAL A 239 9.75 -11.42 1.63
C VAL A 239 11.26 -11.71 1.68
N THR A 240 12.02 -10.99 2.52
CA THR A 240 13.49 -11.19 2.57
C THR A 240 13.91 -12.37 3.43
N MET A 241 13.02 -12.86 4.30
CA MET A 241 13.30 -14.02 5.15
C MET A 241 13.48 -15.30 4.35
N ASP A 242 12.76 -15.45 3.25
CA ASP A 242 12.77 -16.62 2.39
C ASP A 242 14.18 -16.93 1.87
N PHE A 243 14.89 -15.91 1.39
CA PHE A 243 16.27 -16.05 0.94
C PHE A 243 17.21 -16.50 2.06
N SER A 244 16.96 -16.07 3.29
CA SER A 244 17.75 -16.44 4.47
C SER A 244 17.53 -17.92 4.83
N ILE A 245 16.30 -18.42 4.78
CA ILE A 245 15.93 -19.81 5.02
C ILE A 245 16.57 -20.72 3.97
N PHE A 246 16.54 -20.32 2.71
CA PHE A 246 17.19 -21.07 1.61
C PHE A 246 18.69 -21.23 1.83
N LEU A 247 19.37 -20.14 2.13
CA LEU A 247 20.80 -20.17 2.36
C LEU A 247 21.16 -21.05 3.55
N LEU A 248 20.38 -20.98 4.64
CA LEU A 248 20.61 -21.79 5.83
C LEU A 248 20.45 -23.28 5.55
N HIS A 249 19.34 -23.69 4.93
CA HIS A 249 19.12 -25.10 4.63
C HIS A 249 20.22 -25.66 3.72
N ARG A 250 20.64 -24.88 2.71
CA ARG A 250 21.76 -25.29 1.86
C ARG A 250 23.08 -25.36 2.61
N TYR A 251 23.31 -24.43 3.54
CA TYR A 251 24.48 -24.49 4.41
C TYR A 251 24.49 -25.75 5.29
N GLN A 252 23.33 -26.12 5.85
CA GLN A 252 23.20 -27.34 6.66
C GLN A 252 23.48 -28.60 5.82
N GLU A 253 22.92 -28.71 4.59
CA GLU A 253 23.21 -29.81 3.66
C GLU A 253 24.72 -29.90 3.32
N GLU A 254 25.35 -28.76 3.03
CA GLU A 254 26.79 -28.74 2.69
C GLU A 254 27.68 -29.03 3.92
N LYS A 255 27.23 -28.70 5.12
CA LYS A 255 27.93 -29.01 6.38
C LYS A 255 27.96 -30.49 6.68
N GLU A 256 26.95 -31.24 6.32
CA GLU A 256 26.96 -32.73 6.43
C GLU A 256 27.94 -33.38 5.45
N LEU A 257 28.20 -32.74 4.32
CA LEU A 257 29.09 -33.26 3.26
C LEU A 257 30.55 -32.85 3.42
N ARG A 258 30.87 -31.89 4.30
CA ARG A 258 32.18 -31.25 4.43
C ARG A 258 32.60 -31.13 5.89
N SER A 259 33.87 -31.31 6.15
CA SER A 259 34.46 -31.17 7.50
C SER A 259 34.75 -29.74 7.93
N ASN A 260 34.75 -28.77 6.99
CA ASN A 260 35.07 -27.36 7.23
C ASN A 260 33.84 -26.47 7.00
N ASN A 261 33.37 -25.77 8.05
CA ASN A 261 32.22 -24.88 8.02
C ASN A 261 32.41 -23.71 7.03
N GLU A 262 33.62 -23.19 6.87
CA GLU A 262 33.91 -22.11 5.92
C GLU A 262 33.75 -22.59 4.46
N GLU A 263 34.23 -23.79 4.14
CA GLU A 263 34.08 -24.39 2.82
C GLU A 263 32.61 -24.77 2.54
N ALA A 264 31.88 -25.24 3.55
CA ALA A 264 30.48 -25.53 3.48
C ALA A 264 29.68 -24.26 3.13
N MET A 265 29.98 -23.15 3.80
CA MET A 265 29.34 -21.86 3.53
C MET A 265 29.68 -21.32 2.12
N VAL A 266 30.92 -21.39 1.70
CA VAL A 266 31.31 -21.00 0.31
C VAL A 266 30.51 -21.80 -0.72
N SER A 267 30.36 -23.12 -0.49
CA SER A 267 29.59 -23.97 -1.40
C SER A 267 28.10 -23.63 -1.36
N ALA A 268 27.54 -23.41 -0.19
CA ALA A 268 26.14 -23.00 -0.01
C ALA A 268 25.84 -21.70 -0.78
N ILE A 269 26.66 -20.66 -0.58
CA ILE A 269 26.51 -19.38 -1.31
C ILE A 269 26.57 -19.63 -2.84
N CYS A 270 27.54 -20.40 -3.33
CA CYS A 270 27.68 -20.65 -4.77
C CYS A 270 26.47 -21.39 -5.37
N LYS A 271 25.89 -22.33 -4.65
CA LYS A 271 24.77 -23.15 -5.13
C LYS A 271 23.41 -22.43 -5.00
N THR A 272 23.22 -21.61 -3.97
CA THR A 272 21.98 -20.86 -3.78
C THR A 272 21.89 -19.58 -4.61
N MET A 273 23.04 -19.02 -5.00
CA MET A 273 23.10 -17.73 -5.68
C MET A 273 22.26 -17.68 -6.95
N THR A 274 22.24 -18.78 -7.76
CA THR A 274 21.47 -18.82 -9.01
C THR A 274 19.96 -18.79 -8.73
N SER A 275 19.50 -19.57 -7.75
CA SER A 275 18.09 -19.64 -7.37
C SER A 275 17.63 -18.34 -6.70
N ILE A 276 18.41 -17.79 -5.74
CA ILE A 276 18.12 -16.52 -5.08
C ILE A 276 18.08 -15.37 -6.09
N SER A 277 19.03 -15.33 -7.04
CA SER A 277 19.04 -14.26 -8.06
C SER A 277 17.84 -14.33 -9.01
N ALA A 278 17.43 -15.52 -9.41
CA ALA A 278 16.26 -15.69 -10.28
C ALA A 278 14.98 -15.27 -9.54
N SER A 279 14.80 -15.75 -8.31
CA SER A 279 13.67 -15.48 -7.46
C SER A 279 13.60 -13.98 -7.07
N SER A 280 14.68 -13.40 -6.59
CA SER A 280 14.69 -11.97 -6.24
C SER A 280 14.43 -11.05 -7.45
N LEU A 281 14.88 -11.43 -8.64
CA LEU A 281 14.61 -10.65 -9.84
C LEU A 281 13.13 -10.67 -10.23
N THR A 282 12.44 -11.80 -10.06
CA THR A 282 10.99 -11.87 -10.28
C THR A 282 10.22 -11.04 -9.26
N THR A 283 10.63 -11.07 -7.99
CA THR A 283 10.02 -10.27 -6.92
C THR A 283 10.24 -8.77 -7.14
N ILE A 284 11.46 -8.35 -7.49
CA ILE A 284 11.78 -6.95 -7.83
C ILE A 284 10.95 -6.50 -9.03
N ALA A 285 10.84 -7.32 -10.07
CA ALA A 285 10.07 -6.97 -11.27
C ALA A 285 8.56 -6.91 -10.98
N GLY A 286 8.04 -7.78 -10.12
CA GLY A 286 6.66 -7.70 -9.63
C GLY A 286 6.38 -6.35 -8.96
N PHE A 287 7.24 -5.92 -8.04
CA PHE A 287 7.09 -4.60 -7.41
C PHE A 287 7.28 -3.44 -8.37
N LEU A 288 8.26 -3.51 -9.28
CA LEU A 288 8.46 -2.46 -10.29
C LEU A 288 7.31 -2.36 -11.30
N ALA A 289 6.49 -3.40 -11.46
CA ALA A 289 5.29 -3.32 -12.29
C ALA A 289 4.28 -2.30 -11.75
N LEU A 290 4.28 -2.03 -10.43
CA LEU A 290 3.48 -0.94 -9.82
C LEU A 290 3.86 0.45 -10.36
N CYS A 291 5.10 0.63 -10.86
CA CYS A 291 5.51 1.89 -11.47
C CYS A 291 4.81 2.17 -12.82
N ALA A 292 4.06 1.21 -13.37
CA ALA A 292 3.24 1.39 -14.58
C ALA A 292 1.89 2.05 -14.27
N MET A 293 1.57 2.29 -13.00
CA MET A 293 0.37 3.03 -12.57
C MET A 293 0.46 4.51 -12.97
N ARG A 294 -0.68 5.09 -13.32
CA ARG A 294 -0.86 6.55 -13.39
C ARG A 294 -0.87 7.16 -11.99
N LEU A 295 -1.50 6.48 -11.03
CA LEU A 295 -1.46 6.85 -9.62
C LEU A 295 0.00 6.74 -9.10
N THR A 296 0.60 7.86 -8.75
CA THR A 296 2.02 7.93 -8.37
C THR A 296 2.34 7.16 -7.07
N LEU A 297 1.33 6.84 -6.27
CA LEU A 297 1.43 5.93 -5.12
C LEU A 297 1.98 4.55 -5.51
N GLY A 298 1.59 4.03 -6.69
CA GLY A 298 2.14 2.76 -7.20
C GLY A 298 3.64 2.82 -7.44
N ARG A 299 4.16 3.95 -7.95
CA ARG A 299 5.59 4.20 -8.10
C ARG A 299 6.29 4.26 -6.75
N ASP A 300 5.69 4.88 -5.76
CA ASP A 300 6.22 4.98 -4.40
C ASP A 300 6.37 3.59 -3.77
N ILE A 301 5.29 2.81 -3.68
CA ILE A 301 5.30 1.44 -3.17
C ILE A 301 6.28 0.56 -3.98
N GLY A 302 6.21 0.64 -5.32
CA GLY A 302 7.00 -0.19 -6.21
C GLY A 302 8.50 -0.01 -6.04
N ILE A 303 8.99 1.23 -5.99
CA ILE A 303 10.42 1.54 -5.82
C ILE A 303 10.90 1.16 -4.42
N VAL A 304 10.18 1.52 -3.36
CA VAL A 304 10.59 1.23 -1.98
C VAL A 304 10.65 -0.28 -1.75
N MET A 305 9.66 -1.03 -2.23
CA MET A 305 9.63 -2.49 -2.09
C MET A 305 10.70 -3.18 -2.94
N ALA A 306 10.88 -2.79 -4.19
CA ALA A 306 11.91 -3.35 -5.08
C ALA A 306 13.32 -3.11 -4.52
N LYS A 307 13.60 -1.90 -4.04
CA LYS A 307 14.84 -1.52 -3.36
C LYS A 307 15.04 -2.34 -2.08
N GLY A 308 13.97 -2.51 -1.28
CA GLY A 308 13.97 -3.32 -0.07
C GLY A 308 14.37 -4.77 -0.33
N VAL A 309 13.81 -5.39 -1.38
CA VAL A 309 14.16 -6.76 -1.81
C VAL A 309 15.62 -6.83 -2.29
N ALA A 310 16.08 -5.88 -3.08
CA ALA A 310 17.46 -5.84 -3.56
C ALA A 310 18.46 -5.75 -2.39
N LEU A 311 18.22 -4.87 -1.43
CA LEU A 311 19.01 -4.76 -0.20
C LEU A 311 18.92 -6.04 0.64
N GLY A 312 17.74 -6.66 0.73
CA GLY A 312 17.52 -7.94 1.39
C GLY A 312 18.41 -9.05 0.84
N VAL A 313 18.44 -9.20 -0.48
CA VAL A 313 19.29 -10.18 -1.16
C VAL A 313 20.78 -9.92 -0.90
N ILE A 314 21.21 -8.66 -1.01
CA ILE A 314 22.60 -8.29 -0.72
C ILE A 314 22.97 -8.65 0.71
N CYS A 315 22.14 -8.31 1.68
CA CYS A 315 22.39 -8.63 3.09
C CYS A 315 22.33 -10.14 3.36
N THR A 316 21.42 -10.87 2.73
CA THR A 316 21.34 -12.33 2.86
C THR A 316 22.58 -13.02 2.30
N VAL A 317 23.15 -12.56 1.20
CA VAL A 317 24.34 -13.18 0.60
C VAL A 317 25.63 -12.73 1.29
N VAL A 318 25.71 -11.50 1.82
CA VAL A 318 26.94 -10.91 2.34
C VAL A 318 26.96 -10.90 3.87
N VAL A 319 25.91 -10.38 4.52
CA VAL A 319 25.89 -10.17 5.98
C VAL A 319 25.50 -11.43 6.74
N LEU A 320 24.46 -12.13 6.28
CA LEU A 320 23.95 -13.32 6.98
C LEU A 320 24.98 -14.46 7.08
N PRO A 321 25.78 -14.82 6.04
CA PRO A 321 26.85 -15.82 6.17
C PRO A 321 27.91 -15.41 7.19
N ALA A 322 28.23 -14.11 7.25
CA ALA A 322 29.18 -13.59 8.22
C ALA A 322 28.65 -13.71 9.65
N LEU A 323 27.35 -13.47 9.88
CA LEU A 323 26.66 -13.67 11.16
C LEU A 323 26.66 -15.16 11.55
N ILE A 324 26.16 -16.05 10.68
CA ILE A 324 26.06 -17.48 10.94
C ILE A 324 27.44 -18.05 11.32
N LEU A 325 28.47 -17.79 10.53
CA LEU A 325 29.83 -18.29 10.80
C LEU A 325 30.43 -17.71 12.07
N SER A 326 30.11 -16.48 12.43
CA SER A 326 30.64 -15.86 13.67
C SER A 326 30.01 -16.44 14.92
N PHE A 327 28.76 -16.90 14.84
CA PHE A 327 28.02 -17.48 15.96
C PHE A 327 27.79 -19.00 15.84
N ASP A 328 28.44 -19.69 14.90
CA ASP A 328 28.22 -21.11 14.60
C ASP A 328 28.34 -22.01 15.85
N ARG A 329 29.30 -21.73 16.76
CA ARG A 329 29.45 -22.47 18.03
C ARG A 329 28.23 -22.33 18.96
N LEU A 330 27.59 -21.16 18.97
CA LEU A 330 26.36 -20.93 19.75
C LEU A 330 25.16 -21.62 19.11
N VAL A 331 25.08 -21.59 17.78
CA VAL A 331 24.02 -22.29 17.03
C VAL A 331 24.07 -23.79 17.32
N GLU A 332 25.24 -24.41 17.31
CA GLU A 332 25.38 -25.85 17.63
C GLU A 332 25.08 -26.18 19.10
N LYS A 333 25.50 -25.30 20.04
CA LYS A 333 25.27 -25.54 21.48
C LYS A 333 23.78 -25.56 21.84
N TYR A 334 22.96 -24.77 21.15
CA TYR A 334 21.51 -24.64 21.42
C TYR A 334 20.65 -25.31 20.33
N LYS A 335 21.16 -26.41 19.75
CA LYS A 335 20.42 -27.18 18.75
C LYS A 335 19.30 -27.99 19.41
N HIS A 336 18.14 -28.02 18.77
CA HIS A 336 16.97 -28.83 19.17
C HIS A 336 16.29 -29.44 17.95
N ARG A 337 15.33 -30.35 18.18
CA ARG A 337 14.58 -30.98 17.10
C ARG A 337 13.50 -30.03 16.58
N THR A 338 13.35 -29.92 15.25
CA THR A 338 12.27 -29.18 14.63
C THR A 338 10.91 -29.78 14.92
N ILE A 339 9.90 -28.92 15.10
CA ILE A 339 8.51 -29.32 15.30
C ILE A 339 7.81 -29.54 13.96
N ILE A 340 8.21 -28.79 12.92
CA ILE A 340 7.62 -28.89 11.57
C ILE A 340 8.12 -30.19 10.91
N PRO A 341 7.23 -31.18 10.68
CA PRO A 341 7.59 -32.46 10.10
C PRO A 341 7.83 -32.38 8.59
N LYS A 342 8.62 -33.28 8.04
CA LYS A 342 8.66 -33.52 6.60
C LYS A 342 7.31 -34.13 6.15
N LEU A 343 6.74 -33.59 5.07
CA LEU A 343 5.41 -33.98 4.58
C LEU A 343 5.45 -35.24 3.68
N THR A 344 6.11 -36.31 4.12
CA THR A 344 6.24 -37.58 3.36
C THR A 344 4.91 -38.20 2.97
N LYS A 345 3.91 -38.19 3.88
CA LYS A 345 2.57 -38.73 3.56
C LYS A 345 1.86 -37.90 2.49
N LEU A 346 1.97 -36.57 2.57
CA LEU A 346 1.41 -35.66 1.58
C LEU A 346 2.08 -35.85 0.21
N SER A 347 3.42 -36.00 0.17
CA SER A 347 4.15 -36.18 -1.08
C SER A 347 3.74 -37.45 -1.82
N TYR A 348 3.54 -38.56 -1.08
CA TYR A 348 3.00 -39.78 -1.64
C TYR A 348 1.56 -39.64 -2.14
N PHE A 349 0.69 -38.97 -1.37
CA PHE A 349 -0.69 -38.73 -1.75
C PHE A 349 -0.79 -37.88 -3.05
N VAL A 350 -0.09 -36.77 -3.10
CA VAL A 350 -0.08 -35.87 -4.26
C VAL A 350 0.45 -36.56 -5.52
N SER A 351 1.58 -37.27 -5.40
CA SER A 351 2.18 -37.99 -6.54
C SER A 351 1.33 -39.17 -7.04
N SER A 352 0.47 -39.72 -6.18
CA SER A 352 -0.40 -40.86 -6.55
C SER A 352 -1.75 -40.39 -7.12
N HIS A 353 -2.20 -39.16 -6.81
CA HIS A 353 -3.52 -38.64 -7.21
C HIS A 353 -3.41 -37.34 -8.00
N ALA A 354 -2.36 -37.13 -8.80
CA ALA A 354 -2.08 -35.88 -9.47
C ALA A 354 -3.24 -35.44 -10.40
N ALA A 355 -3.78 -36.32 -11.25
CA ALA A 355 -4.85 -35.95 -12.17
C ALA A 355 -6.15 -35.53 -11.47
N PRO A 356 -6.70 -36.28 -10.47
CA PRO A 356 -7.86 -35.80 -9.74
C PRO A 356 -7.63 -34.52 -8.95
N ILE A 357 -6.42 -34.30 -8.39
CA ILE A 357 -6.08 -33.05 -7.67
C ILE A 357 -6.19 -31.85 -8.60
N VAL A 358 -5.57 -31.91 -9.77
CA VAL A 358 -5.60 -30.82 -10.74
C VAL A 358 -7.03 -30.61 -11.28
N ALA A 359 -7.78 -31.69 -11.58
CA ALA A 359 -9.15 -31.58 -12.03
C ALA A 359 -10.10 -30.93 -11.00
N ILE A 360 -10.03 -31.34 -9.74
CA ILE A 360 -10.80 -30.76 -8.65
C ILE A 360 -10.39 -29.29 -8.43
N PHE A 361 -9.09 -28.99 -8.50
CA PHE A 361 -8.60 -27.62 -8.34
C PHE A 361 -9.16 -26.71 -9.43
N ILE A 362 -9.15 -27.12 -10.70
CA ILE A 362 -9.74 -26.35 -11.81
C ILE A 362 -11.24 -26.16 -11.59
N LEU A 363 -11.97 -27.20 -11.15
CA LEU A 363 -13.39 -27.09 -10.87
C LEU A 363 -13.69 -26.08 -9.75
N VAL A 364 -12.90 -26.09 -8.69
CA VAL A 364 -13.03 -25.14 -7.56
C VAL A 364 -12.62 -23.74 -7.96
N LEU A 365 -11.65 -23.58 -8.86
CA LEU A 365 -11.16 -22.27 -9.30
C LEU A 365 -12.20 -21.45 -10.06
N VAL A 366 -13.04 -22.08 -10.90
CA VAL A 366 -14.02 -21.39 -11.75
C VAL A 366 -14.94 -20.44 -10.97
N PRO A 367 -15.63 -20.86 -9.88
CA PRO A 367 -16.47 -19.96 -9.10
C PRO A 367 -15.69 -18.79 -8.48
N PHE A 368 -14.41 -18.97 -8.11
CA PHE A 368 -13.60 -17.89 -7.55
C PHE A 368 -13.17 -16.86 -8.59
N ILE A 369 -12.91 -17.28 -9.84
CA ILE A 369 -12.65 -16.34 -10.95
C ILE A 369 -13.88 -15.45 -11.19
N VAL A 370 -15.09 -16.04 -11.18
CA VAL A 370 -16.33 -15.25 -11.32
C VAL A 370 -16.58 -14.37 -10.11
N ALA A 371 -16.29 -14.86 -8.91
CA ALA A 371 -16.44 -14.09 -7.67
C ALA A 371 -15.48 -12.89 -7.62
N GLN A 372 -14.20 -13.07 -8.02
CA GLN A 372 -13.22 -11.99 -8.09
C GLN A 372 -13.69 -10.82 -8.94
N SER A 373 -14.34 -11.09 -10.11
CA SER A 373 -14.83 -10.02 -10.99
C SER A 373 -16.08 -9.31 -10.48
N LYS A 374 -16.67 -9.79 -9.38
CA LYS A 374 -17.86 -9.25 -8.73
C LYS A 374 -17.60 -8.77 -7.31
N THR A 375 -16.36 -8.78 -6.86
CA THR A 375 -16.00 -8.26 -5.54
C THR A 375 -16.12 -6.76 -5.56
N ASP A 376 -16.90 -6.21 -4.64
CA ASP A 376 -17.10 -4.78 -4.50
C ASP A 376 -15.84 -4.10 -3.94
N VAL A 377 -15.58 -2.89 -4.45
CA VAL A 377 -14.42 -2.08 -4.09
C VAL A 377 -14.89 -0.70 -3.67
N TYR A 378 -14.41 -0.20 -2.52
CA TYR A 378 -14.69 1.15 -2.08
C TYR A 378 -13.46 2.05 -2.29
N TYR A 379 -13.72 3.36 -2.51
CA TYR A 379 -12.71 4.36 -2.84
C TYR A 379 -12.62 5.46 -1.78
N THR A 380 -13.56 5.53 -0.86
CA THR A 380 -13.60 6.52 0.21
C THR A 380 -12.52 6.24 1.25
N LEU A 381 -11.57 7.17 1.38
CA LEU A 381 -10.46 7.02 2.34
C LEU A 381 -10.92 7.17 3.78
N PHE A 382 -11.88 8.04 4.03
CA PHE A 382 -12.40 8.34 5.37
C PHE A 382 -13.17 7.15 5.98
N ASP A 383 -13.87 6.35 5.15
CA ASP A 383 -14.53 5.14 5.63
C ASP A 383 -13.53 4.07 6.11
N SER A 384 -12.27 4.19 5.73
CA SER A 384 -11.20 3.31 6.18
C SER A 384 -10.58 3.69 7.53
N LEU A 385 -10.96 4.85 8.08
CA LEU A 385 -10.49 5.36 9.37
C LEU A 385 -11.49 5.06 10.50
N PRO A 386 -11.03 4.97 11.76
CA PRO A 386 -11.92 4.87 12.91
C PRO A 386 -12.89 6.04 12.97
N GLN A 387 -14.18 5.75 13.13
CA GLN A 387 -15.25 6.74 13.09
C GLN A 387 -15.33 7.63 14.36
N ASP A 388 -14.53 7.33 15.37
CA ASP A 388 -14.39 8.06 16.63
C ASP A 388 -13.25 9.10 16.61
N LEU A 389 -12.55 9.26 15.49
CA LEU A 389 -11.53 10.30 15.32
C LEU A 389 -12.15 11.70 15.31
N VAL A 390 -11.45 12.68 15.88
CA VAL A 390 -11.93 14.06 16.04
C VAL A 390 -12.32 14.66 14.69
N GLY A 391 -11.47 14.55 13.69
CA GLY A 391 -11.73 15.07 12.34
C GLY A 391 -12.93 14.42 11.66
N ILE A 392 -13.13 13.10 11.86
CA ILE A 392 -14.29 12.37 11.31
C ILE A 392 -15.58 12.82 12.01
N VAL A 393 -15.57 12.89 13.34
CA VAL A 393 -16.74 13.36 14.12
C VAL A 393 -17.08 14.81 13.74
N GLY A 394 -16.07 15.68 13.62
CA GLY A 394 -16.25 17.07 13.20
C GLY A 394 -16.82 17.20 11.78
N THR A 395 -16.32 16.42 10.84
CA THR A 395 -16.81 16.43 9.44
C THR A 395 -18.24 15.89 9.35
N ASN A 396 -18.57 14.82 10.10
CA ASN A 396 -19.95 14.33 10.17
C ASN A 396 -20.89 15.38 10.76
N LYS A 397 -20.44 16.13 11.75
CA LYS A 397 -21.22 17.20 12.37
C LYS A 397 -21.51 18.34 11.40
N LEU A 398 -20.54 18.71 10.55
CA LEU A 398 -20.77 19.67 9.46
C LEU A 398 -21.87 19.19 8.49
N GLY A 399 -21.86 17.92 8.15
CA GLY A 399 -22.90 17.31 7.32
C GLY A 399 -24.29 17.36 7.97
N GLU A 400 -24.38 17.04 9.27
CA GLU A 400 -25.65 17.00 10.01
C GLU A 400 -26.26 18.38 10.24
N ASP A 401 -25.45 19.36 10.64
CA ASP A 401 -25.93 20.68 11.06
C ASP A 401 -26.05 21.66 9.87
N PHE A 402 -25.14 21.63 8.92
CA PHE A 402 -25.05 22.57 7.80
C PHE A 402 -25.41 21.96 6.44
N GLY A 403 -25.61 20.64 6.36
CA GLY A 403 -25.85 19.93 5.09
C GLY A 403 -24.63 19.85 4.19
N MET A 404 -23.44 20.08 4.73
CA MET A 404 -22.15 20.04 4.05
C MET A 404 -21.54 18.63 4.15
N THR A 405 -22.16 17.64 3.49
CA THR A 405 -21.61 16.26 3.48
C THR A 405 -20.41 16.18 2.55
N THR A 406 -20.49 16.82 1.39
CA THR A 406 -19.37 16.98 0.45
C THR A 406 -19.42 18.38 -0.14
N SER A 407 -18.29 19.10 -0.10
CA SER A 407 -18.16 20.44 -0.70
C SER A 407 -17.38 20.34 -2.01
N HIS A 408 -17.88 21.03 -3.03
CA HIS A 408 -17.25 21.17 -4.33
C HIS A 408 -16.77 22.62 -4.52
N PHE A 409 -15.56 22.77 -4.95
CA PHE A 409 -14.96 24.04 -5.32
C PHE A 409 -14.88 24.13 -6.83
N ILE A 410 -15.57 25.12 -7.42
CA ILE A 410 -15.64 25.33 -8.85
C ILE A 410 -14.88 26.62 -9.15
N LEU A 411 -13.90 26.54 -10.03
CA LEU A 411 -13.09 27.65 -10.48
C LEU A 411 -13.41 27.96 -11.93
N VAL A 412 -13.94 29.16 -12.17
CA VAL A 412 -14.20 29.70 -13.51
C VAL A 412 -13.39 30.96 -13.72
N HIS A 413 -13.03 31.28 -14.96
CA HIS A 413 -12.23 32.44 -15.25
C HIS A 413 -12.93 33.77 -14.86
N ASP A 414 -12.16 34.74 -14.44
CA ASP A 414 -12.66 36.02 -13.93
C ASP A 414 -13.19 36.96 -15.04
N ASP A 415 -12.94 36.66 -16.32
CA ASP A 415 -13.50 37.34 -17.47
C ASP A 415 -14.99 37.05 -17.72
N LEU A 416 -15.55 36.03 -17.06
CA LEU A 416 -16.99 35.78 -17.08
C LEU A 416 -17.76 36.93 -16.38
N THR A 417 -18.85 37.34 -17.02
CA THR A 417 -19.72 38.37 -16.45
C THR A 417 -20.45 37.85 -15.20
N ALA A 418 -20.78 38.75 -14.27
CA ALA A 418 -21.56 38.42 -13.07
C ALA A 418 -22.89 37.69 -13.39
N THR A 419 -23.54 38.04 -14.51
CA THR A 419 -24.77 37.37 -14.98
C THR A 419 -24.48 35.92 -15.35
N GLN A 420 -23.40 35.65 -16.10
CA GLN A 420 -23.07 34.28 -16.51
C GLN A 420 -22.72 33.40 -15.29
N VAL A 421 -22.03 33.96 -14.32
CA VAL A 421 -21.71 33.24 -13.07
C VAL A 421 -22.97 33.01 -12.23
N SER A 422 -23.85 33.98 -12.12
CA SER A 422 -25.12 33.86 -11.42
C SER A 422 -26.02 32.79 -12.07
N ASP A 423 -26.18 32.86 -13.41
CA ASP A 423 -26.97 31.87 -14.16
C ASP A 423 -26.39 30.44 -13.97
N LEU A 424 -25.05 30.30 -14.00
CA LEU A 424 -24.39 29.02 -13.74
C LEU A 424 -24.64 28.52 -12.29
N CYS A 425 -24.61 29.42 -11.30
CA CYS A 425 -24.95 29.07 -9.90
C CYS A 425 -26.39 28.58 -9.78
N ASP A 426 -27.34 29.20 -10.46
CA ASP A 426 -28.75 28.79 -10.47
C ASP A 426 -28.91 27.42 -11.13
N GLU A 427 -28.25 27.17 -12.27
CA GLU A 427 -28.27 25.85 -12.94
C GLU A 427 -27.64 24.76 -12.08
N ILE A 428 -26.54 25.05 -11.36
CA ILE A 428 -25.90 24.10 -10.44
C ILE A 428 -26.79 23.84 -9.23
N ASN A 429 -27.46 24.84 -8.71
CA ASN A 429 -28.38 24.71 -7.56
C ASN A 429 -29.57 23.82 -7.88
N ASP A 430 -29.99 23.74 -9.14
CA ASP A 430 -31.06 22.83 -9.63
C ASP A 430 -30.59 21.38 -9.80
N VAL A 431 -29.28 21.08 -9.63
CA VAL A 431 -28.75 19.72 -9.73
C VAL A 431 -29.15 18.92 -8.47
N ASP A 432 -29.66 17.69 -8.71
CA ASP A 432 -30.15 16.83 -7.62
C ASP A 432 -29.06 16.57 -6.57
N GLY A 433 -29.42 16.74 -5.29
CA GLY A 433 -28.53 16.56 -4.14
C GLY A 433 -27.68 17.79 -3.79
N ILE A 434 -27.66 18.85 -4.59
CA ILE A 434 -27.05 20.14 -4.19
C ILE A 434 -27.94 20.79 -3.14
N THR A 435 -27.32 21.24 -2.06
CA THR A 435 -28.03 21.87 -0.91
C THR A 435 -27.86 23.37 -0.91
N GLN A 436 -26.72 23.86 -1.42
CA GLN A 436 -26.42 25.29 -1.45
C GLN A 436 -25.31 25.56 -2.50
N VAL A 437 -25.44 26.69 -3.20
CA VAL A 437 -24.41 27.24 -4.08
C VAL A 437 -24.11 28.67 -3.69
N VAL A 438 -22.84 29.00 -3.48
CA VAL A 438 -22.40 30.31 -3.02
C VAL A 438 -21.26 30.81 -3.91
N SER A 439 -21.41 32.03 -4.47
CA SER A 439 -20.35 32.77 -5.15
C SER A 439 -20.44 34.26 -4.81
N LEU A 440 -19.41 35.02 -5.13
CA LEU A 440 -19.48 36.49 -4.98
C LEU A 440 -20.65 37.06 -5.79
N ASP A 441 -20.76 36.66 -7.05
CA ASP A 441 -21.76 37.18 -7.98
C ASP A 441 -23.21 36.73 -7.61
N SER A 442 -23.39 35.54 -6.96
CA SER A 442 -24.71 35.10 -6.49
C SER A 442 -25.17 35.87 -5.25
N ILE A 443 -24.25 36.26 -4.35
CA ILE A 443 -24.57 37.00 -3.13
C ILE A 443 -24.85 38.48 -3.46
N THR A 444 -24.02 39.07 -4.31
CA THR A 444 -24.10 40.52 -4.61
C THR A 444 -25.11 40.85 -5.70
N GLY A 445 -25.38 39.93 -6.61
CA GLY A 445 -26.24 40.09 -7.75
C GLY A 445 -25.64 40.97 -8.88
N PRO A 446 -26.21 40.87 -10.09
CA PRO A 446 -25.70 41.63 -11.23
C PRO A 446 -25.85 43.14 -11.04
N GLY A 447 -24.72 43.88 -11.13
CA GLY A 447 -24.68 45.34 -11.01
C GLY A 447 -24.31 45.88 -9.63
N PHE A 448 -23.94 45.03 -8.70
CA PHE A 448 -23.37 45.45 -7.41
C PHE A 448 -21.93 45.96 -7.61
N ASP A 449 -21.58 47.07 -6.95
CA ASP A 449 -20.21 47.59 -6.96
C ASP A 449 -19.32 46.77 -6.02
N THR A 450 -18.50 45.90 -6.59
CA THR A 450 -17.59 45.01 -5.84
C THR A 450 -16.58 45.76 -4.98
N SER A 451 -16.37 47.06 -5.21
CA SER A 451 -15.52 47.89 -4.34
C SER A 451 -16.06 48.09 -2.92
N LEU A 452 -17.30 47.68 -2.67
CA LEU A 452 -17.93 47.70 -1.35
C LEU A 452 -17.70 46.39 -0.56
N VAL A 453 -17.17 45.33 -1.20
CA VAL A 453 -16.83 44.07 -0.55
C VAL A 453 -15.46 44.23 0.13
N PRO A 454 -15.31 43.80 1.39
CA PRO A 454 -14.00 43.81 2.05
C PRO A 454 -12.95 43.03 1.26
N ASP A 455 -11.72 43.56 1.19
CA ASP A 455 -10.62 42.92 0.46
C ASP A 455 -10.39 41.45 0.93
N SER A 456 -10.56 41.19 2.21
CA SER A 456 -10.43 39.84 2.79
C SER A 456 -11.46 38.81 2.27
N VAL A 457 -12.64 39.29 1.86
CA VAL A 457 -13.67 38.43 1.25
C VAL A 457 -13.42 38.28 -0.25
N MET A 458 -12.96 39.37 -0.89
CA MET A 458 -12.59 39.33 -2.31
C MET A 458 -11.48 38.32 -2.57
N GLU A 459 -10.41 38.33 -1.77
CA GLU A 459 -9.28 37.37 -1.90
C GLU A 459 -9.71 35.90 -1.75
N ILE A 460 -10.79 35.61 -0.99
CA ILE A 460 -11.34 34.25 -0.84
C ILE A 460 -12.18 33.83 -2.05
N LEU A 461 -12.91 34.78 -2.66
CA LEU A 461 -13.89 34.47 -3.70
C LEU A 461 -13.41 34.78 -5.13
N GLN A 462 -12.32 35.56 -5.27
CA GLN A 462 -11.72 35.85 -6.57
C GLN A 462 -10.21 36.07 -6.43
N SER A 463 -9.40 35.20 -7.01
CA SER A 463 -7.94 35.26 -6.97
C SER A 463 -7.33 34.55 -8.18
N GLY A 464 -6.08 34.82 -8.53
CA GLY A 464 -5.33 34.09 -9.56
C GLY A 464 -5.94 34.09 -10.98
N GLY A 465 -6.88 35.02 -11.28
CA GLY A 465 -7.61 35.02 -12.54
C GLY A 465 -8.86 34.14 -12.55
N TYR A 466 -9.26 33.63 -11.38
CA TYR A 466 -10.44 32.78 -11.19
C TYR A 466 -11.45 33.40 -10.24
N LYS A 467 -12.72 33.07 -10.47
CA LYS A 467 -13.84 33.24 -9.52
C LYS A 467 -14.17 31.89 -8.92
N LEU A 468 -14.35 31.88 -7.61
CA LEU A 468 -14.69 30.67 -6.85
C LEU A 468 -16.21 30.58 -6.68
N ILE A 469 -16.76 29.40 -6.99
CA ILE A 469 -18.12 28.99 -6.66
C ILE A 469 -18.02 27.80 -5.71
N LEU A 470 -18.63 27.90 -4.54
CA LEU A 470 -18.74 26.81 -3.58
C LEU A 470 -20.10 26.15 -3.74
N ALA A 471 -20.15 24.85 -4.00
CA ALA A 471 -21.38 24.08 -4.08
C ALA A 471 -21.33 22.94 -3.05
N ASN A 472 -22.32 22.91 -2.14
CA ASN A 472 -22.44 21.88 -1.12
C ASN A 472 -23.41 20.80 -1.55
N SER A 473 -23.04 19.54 -1.34
CA SER A 473 -23.83 18.35 -1.68
C SER A 473 -24.22 17.58 -0.42
N SER A 474 -25.43 17.04 -0.42
CA SER A 474 -25.92 16.07 0.56
C SER A 474 -25.43 14.64 0.28
N TYR A 475 -24.87 14.41 -0.90
CA TYR A 475 -24.39 13.08 -1.29
C TYR A 475 -23.01 12.80 -0.69
N LYS A 476 -22.82 11.54 -0.32
CA LYS A 476 -21.56 11.07 0.23
C LYS A 476 -20.55 10.79 -0.89
N THR A 477 -19.31 11.17 -0.68
CA THR A 477 -18.17 10.92 -1.57
C THR A 477 -18.05 9.43 -1.95
N GLY A 478 -17.65 9.13 -3.18
CA GLY A 478 -17.42 7.77 -3.67
C GLY A 478 -18.66 6.95 -4.00
N THR A 479 -19.86 7.57 -4.01
CA THR A 479 -21.12 6.92 -4.43
C THR A 479 -21.45 7.23 -5.89
N ASP A 480 -22.24 6.37 -6.53
CA ASP A 480 -22.74 6.60 -7.89
C ASP A 480 -23.58 7.88 -8.00
N ALA A 481 -24.27 8.26 -6.92
CA ALA A 481 -25.07 9.47 -6.87
C ALA A 481 -24.21 10.73 -7.02
N ILE A 482 -23.12 10.87 -6.24
CA ILE A 482 -22.21 12.02 -6.35
C ILE A 482 -21.44 12.01 -7.67
N ASN A 483 -21.06 10.84 -8.18
CA ASN A 483 -20.37 10.76 -9.48
C ASN A 483 -21.28 11.25 -10.62
N GLY A 484 -22.57 10.85 -10.61
CA GLY A 484 -23.57 11.35 -11.57
C GLY A 484 -23.85 12.85 -11.43
N GLN A 485 -23.88 13.37 -10.20
CA GLN A 485 -23.99 14.80 -9.89
C GLN A 485 -22.79 15.59 -10.47
N LEU A 486 -21.57 15.12 -10.19
CA LEU A 486 -20.35 15.72 -10.73
C LEU A 486 -20.29 15.73 -12.25
N ASP A 487 -20.73 14.64 -12.92
CA ASP A 487 -20.82 14.60 -14.37
C ASP A 487 -21.79 15.64 -14.93
N GLN A 488 -22.87 15.92 -14.21
CA GLN A 488 -23.83 16.96 -14.62
C GLN A 488 -23.23 18.35 -14.40
N MET A 489 -22.60 18.60 -13.24
CA MET A 489 -21.95 19.88 -12.93
C MET A 489 -20.81 20.19 -13.91
N ILE A 490 -19.95 19.21 -14.21
CA ILE A 490 -18.85 19.38 -15.19
C ILE A 490 -19.41 19.79 -16.56
N ARG A 491 -20.51 19.20 -17.00
CA ARG A 491 -21.14 19.62 -18.28
C ARG A 491 -21.65 21.05 -18.25
N LEU A 492 -22.25 21.51 -17.15
CA LEU A 492 -22.72 22.88 -16.98
C LEU A 492 -21.54 23.87 -16.97
N ILE A 493 -20.51 23.56 -16.19
CA ILE A 493 -19.30 24.38 -16.11
C ILE A 493 -18.63 24.54 -17.48
N LYS A 494 -18.34 23.40 -18.16
CA LYS A 494 -17.68 23.39 -19.47
C LYS A 494 -18.52 24.01 -20.61
N ALA A 495 -19.82 24.15 -20.44
CA ALA A 495 -20.69 24.86 -21.39
C ALA A 495 -20.53 26.38 -21.31
N VAL A 496 -20.22 26.92 -20.12
CA VAL A 496 -20.03 28.37 -19.87
C VAL A 496 -18.53 28.72 -19.96
N ASP A 497 -17.68 27.90 -19.37
CA ASP A 497 -16.22 28.05 -19.36
C ASP A 497 -15.55 26.71 -19.73
N PRO A 498 -15.05 26.53 -20.98
CA PRO A 498 -14.37 25.33 -21.40
C PRO A 498 -13.13 24.96 -20.58
N GLU A 499 -12.47 25.94 -19.96
CA GLU A 499 -11.29 25.72 -19.11
C GLU A 499 -11.64 25.71 -17.61
N GLY A 500 -12.88 26.06 -17.23
CA GLY A 500 -13.37 26.01 -15.85
C GLY A 500 -13.23 24.60 -15.25
N VAL A 501 -12.84 24.50 -13.99
CA VAL A 501 -12.56 23.23 -13.32
C VAL A 501 -13.38 23.06 -12.03
N ILE A 502 -13.59 21.82 -11.62
CA ILE A 502 -14.21 21.46 -10.34
C ILE A 502 -13.24 20.60 -9.54
N THR A 503 -13.06 20.92 -8.27
CA THR A 503 -12.17 20.22 -7.34
C THR A 503 -12.82 20.00 -5.97
N GLY A 504 -12.05 19.50 -5.03
CA GLY A 504 -12.49 19.06 -3.73
C GLY A 504 -12.59 17.53 -3.65
N GLU A 505 -12.85 17.02 -2.45
CA GLU A 505 -12.79 15.58 -2.16
C GLU A 505 -13.66 14.73 -3.10
N GLY A 506 -14.87 15.20 -3.43
CA GLY A 506 -15.78 14.47 -4.32
C GLY A 506 -15.22 14.31 -5.73
N ALA A 507 -14.71 15.41 -6.33
CA ALA A 507 -14.15 15.42 -7.68
C ALA A 507 -12.85 14.60 -7.74
N MET A 508 -11.96 14.79 -6.77
CA MET A 508 -10.70 14.04 -6.67
C MET A 508 -10.96 12.53 -6.48
N THR A 509 -11.97 12.14 -5.69
CA THR A 509 -12.33 10.74 -5.50
C THR A 509 -12.92 10.14 -6.79
N LYS A 510 -13.72 10.89 -7.55
CA LYS A 510 -14.21 10.44 -8.86
C LYS A 510 -13.05 10.18 -9.83
N ASP A 511 -12.10 11.11 -9.92
CA ASP A 511 -10.89 10.94 -10.74
C ASP A 511 -10.05 9.74 -10.26
N LEU A 512 -9.97 9.53 -8.94
CA LEU A 512 -9.29 8.38 -8.36
C LEU A 512 -9.93 7.05 -8.80
N ILE A 513 -11.28 6.97 -8.85
CA ILE A 513 -11.99 5.79 -9.34
C ILE A 513 -11.61 5.50 -10.79
N GLU A 514 -11.67 6.52 -11.67
CA GLU A 514 -11.37 6.37 -13.09
C GLU A 514 -9.90 5.95 -13.34
N VAL A 515 -8.97 6.56 -12.63
CA VAL A 515 -7.53 6.23 -12.71
C VAL A 515 -7.27 4.82 -12.17
N ALA A 516 -7.85 4.46 -11.02
CA ALA A 516 -7.66 3.16 -10.39
C ALA A 516 -8.14 1.99 -11.26
N ASP A 517 -9.25 2.14 -11.97
CA ASP A 517 -9.79 1.12 -12.87
C ASP A 517 -8.85 0.83 -14.06
N VAL A 518 -8.21 1.86 -14.59
CA VAL A 518 -7.21 1.73 -15.66
C VAL A 518 -5.92 1.11 -15.11
N ASP A 519 -5.48 1.57 -13.96
CA ASP A 519 -4.25 1.11 -13.31
C ASP A 519 -4.33 -0.35 -12.91
N PHE A 520 -5.47 -0.81 -12.38
CA PHE A 520 -5.68 -2.22 -12.05
C PHE A 520 -5.41 -3.15 -13.24
N LYS A 521 -5.94 -2.81 -14.40
CA LYS A 521 -5.75 -3.60 -15.62
C LYS A 521 -4.30 -3.57 -16.11
N ASN A 522 -3.70 -2.38 -16.13
CA ASN A 522 -2.34 -2.19 -16.62
C ASN A 522 -1.31 -2.91 -15.73
N VAL A 523 -1.40 -2.75 -14.42
CA VAL A 523 -0.47 -3.36 -13.47
C VAL A 523 -0.52 -4.88 -13.54
N ASN A 524 -1.72 -5.48 -13.61
CA ASN A 524 -1.86 -6.93 -13.76
C ASN A 524 -1.16 -7.45 -15.03
N VAL A 525 -1.38 -6.80 -16.17
CA VAL A 525 -0.76 -7.22 -17.43
C VAL A 525 0.77 -7.10 -17.36
N TRP A 526 1.28 -5.96 -16.87
CA TRP A 526 2.73 -5.73 -16.81
C TRP A 526 3.43 -6.63 -15.79
N SER A 527 2.80 -6.90 -14.63
CA SER A 527 3.37 -7.80 -13.62
C SER A 527 3.46 -9.25 -14.11
N ILE A 528 2.38 -9.76 -14.70
CA ILE A 528 2.35 -11.10 -15.29
C ILE A 528 3.39 -11.22 -16.39
N LEU A 529 3.46 -10.26 -17.31
CA LEU A 529 4.41 -10.28 -18.42
C LEU A 529 5.86 -10.23 -17.95
N ALA A 530 6.18 -9.35 -17.00
CA ALA A 530 7.53 -9.22 -16.44
C ALA A 530 7.98 -10.52 -15.77
N VAL A 531 7.13 -11.12 -14.92
CA VAL A 531 7.44 -12.38 -14.23
C VAL A 531 7.57 -13.53 -15.23
N LEU A 532 6.66 -13.66 -16.22
CA LEU A 532 6.77 -14.65 -17.30
C LEU A 532 8.10 -14.58 -18.02
N VAL A 533 8.53 -13.38 -18.43
CA VAL A 533 9.80 -13.18 -19.17
C VAL A 533 10.99 -13.58 -18.30
N ILE A 534 11.03 -13.15 -17.03
CA ILE A 534 12.15 -13.47 -16.14
C ILE A 534 12.25 -14.97 -15.87
N ILE A 535 11.13 -15.64 -15.61
CA ILE A 535 11.12 -17.10 -15.41
C ILE A 535 11.52 -17.81 -16.71
N ALA A 536 11.05 -17.34 -17.88
CA ALA A 536 11.41 -17.91 -19.16
C ALA A 536 12.92 -17.86 -19.40
N ILE A 537 13.56 -16.74 -19.10
CA ILE A 537 15.01 -16.56 -19.21
C ILE A 537 15.74 -17.46 -18.19
N SER A 538 15.26 -17.52 -16.95
CA SER A 538 15.90 -18.26 -15.85
C SER A 538 15.90 -19.77 -16.09
N PHE A 539 14.76 -20.32 -16.51
CA PHE A 539 14.60 -21.75 -16.79
C PHE A 539 14.89 -22.12 -18.25
N LYS A 540 15.05 -21.14 -19.12
CA LYS A 540 15.19 -21.35 -20.59
C LYS A 540 14.06 -22.20 -21.15
N SER A 541 12.85 -21.95 -20.71
CA SER A 541 11.62 -22.70 -20.97
C SER A 541 10.48 -21.77 -21.31
N ILE A 542 9.56 -22.24 -22.16
CA ILE A 542 8.33 -21.52 -22.48
C ILE A 542 7.17 -22.03 -21.59
N SER A 543 7.12 -23.31 -21.28
CA SER A 543 6.01 -23.92 -20.53
C SER A 543 6.09 -23.70 -19.01
N ILE A 544 7.30 -23.70 -18.44
CA ILE A 544 7.49 -23.52 -16.99
C ILE A 544 6.93 -22.16 -16.53
N PRO A 545 7.27 -21.01 -17.16
CA PRO A 545 6.70 -19.73 -16.78
C PRO A 545 5.17 -19.73 -16.77
N VAL A 546 4.55 -20.27 -17.81
CA VAL A 546 3.08 -20.35 -17.91
C VAL A 546 2.49 -21.16 -16.77
N LEU A 547 3.09 -22.31 -16.44
CA LEU A 547 2.60 -23.18 -15.37
C LEU A 547 2.75 -22.51 -13.98
N LEU A 548 3.88 -21.87 -13.72
CA LEU A 548 4.14 -21.21 -12.44
C LEU A 548 3.21 -20.01 -12.25
N VAL A 549 3.16 -19.12 -13.24
CA VAL A 549 2.31 -17.94 -13.17
C VAL A 549 0.84 -18.32 -13.08
N ALA A 550 0.36 -19.31 -13.86
CA ALA A 550 -1.02 -19.79 -13.78
C ALA A 550 -1.36 -20.35 -12.38
N SER A 551 -0.41 -21.01 -11.72
CA SER A 551 -0.62 -21.52 -10.35
C SER A 551 -0.76 -20.40 -9.33
N ILE A 552 -0.02 -19.31 -9.49
CA ILE A 552 -0.05 -18.16 -8.59
C ILE A 552 -1.29 -17.30 -8.87
N GLU A 553 -1.59 -17.04 -10.14
CA GLU A 553 -2.81 -16.31 -10.54
C GLU A 553 -4.07 -17.04 -10.06
N ALA A 554 -4.09 -18.37 -10.08
CA ALA A 554 -5.16 -19.15 -9.50
C ALA A 554 -5.29 -18.93 -7.99
N ALA A 555 -4.17 -18.84 -7.27
CA ALA A 555 -4.16 -18.53 -5.85
C ALA A 555 -4.64 -17.10 -5.57
N ILE A 556 -4.25 -16.12 -6.41
CA ILE A 556 -4.73 -14.74 -6.35
C ILE A 556 -6.25 -14.68 -6.60
N ALA A 557 -6.75 -15.39 -7.62
CA ALA A 557 -8.18 -15.43 -7.94
C ALA A 557 -9.01 -16.00 -6.77
N ILE A 558 -8.52 -17.06 -6.12
CA ILE A 558 -9.17 -17.59 -4.92
C ILE A 558 -9.15 -16.54 -3.79
N ASN A 559 -8.01 -15.91 -3.55
CA ASN A 559 -7.86 -14.91 -2.49
C ASN A 559 -8.79 -13.72 -2.71
N MET A 560 -8.82 -13.16 -3.91
CA MET A 560 -9.64 -12.00 -4.28
C MET A 560 -11.13 -12.33 -4.46
N GLY A 561 -11.48 -13.59 -4.68
CA GLY A 561 -12.87 -14.04 -4.80
C GLY A 561 -13.54 -14.33 -3.45
N ILE A 562 -12.80 -14.57 -2.37
CA ILE A 562 -13.36 -14.81 -1.03
C ILE A 562 -14.23 -13.64 -0.54
N PRO A 563 -13.84 -12.36 -0.69
CA PRO A 563 -14.63 -11.21 -0.25
C PRO A 563 -16.06 -11.20 -0.82
N TYR A 564 -16.25 -11.58 -2.06
CA TYR A 564 -17.58 -11.70 -2.66
C TYR A 564 -18.50 -12.66 -1.88
N PHE A 565 -17.98 -13.81 -1.43
CA PHE A 565 -18.76 -14.79 -0.66
C PHE A 565 -18.98 -14.36 0.80
N THR A 566 -18.13 -13.50 1.34
CA THR A 566 -18.25 -12.98 2.72
C THR A 566 -19.00 -11.65 2.78
N GLY A 567 -19.36 -11.04 1.63
CA GLY A 567 -19.98 -9.73 1.58
C GLY A 567 -19.05 -8.61 2.11
N THR A 568 -17.74 -8.76 1.92
CA THR A 568 -16.75 -7.79 2.39
C THR A 568 -16.28 -6.94 1.20
N GLU A 569 -16.40 -5.63 1.32
CA GLU A 569 -15.85 -4.69 0.35
C GLU A 569 -14.34 -4.52 0.55
N LEU A 570 -13.61 -4.30 -0.53
CA LEU A 570 -12.17 -4.12 -0.50
C LEU A 570 -11.78 -2.66 -0.77
N PRO A 571 -10.79 -2.09 -0.07
CA PRO A 571 -10.24 -0.81 -0.46
C PRO A 571 -9.54 -0.93 -1.84
N PHE A 572 -9.71 0.08 -2.71
CA PHE A 572 -9.18 0.08 -4.07
C PHE A 572 -7.68 -0.22 -4.14
N ILE A 573 -6.91 0.38 -3.24
CA ILE A 573 -5.44 0.16 -3.15
C ILE A 573 -5.13 -1.32 -2.92
N ALA A 574 -5.88 -1.97 -2.03
CA ALA A 574 -5.68 -3.39 -1.74
C ALA A 574 -5.93 -4.24 -2.99
N SER A 575 -6.97 -3.95 -3.77
CA SER A 575 -7.29 -4.69 -4.98
C SER A 575 -6.18 -4.58 -6.05
N ILE A 576 -5.58 -3.40 -6.20
CA ILE A 576 -4.52 -3.16 -7.19
C ILE A 576 -3.20 -3.81 -6.74
N VAL A 577 -2.81 -3.58 -5.49
CA VAL A 577 -1.47 -3.90 -5.00
C VAL A 577 -1.34 -5.38 -4.63
N ILE A 578 -2.44 -6.03 -4.21
CA ILE A 578 -2.38 -7.42 -3.73
C ILE A 578 -1.94 -8.41 -4.82
N GLY A 579 -2.38 -8.21 -6.07
CA GLY A 579 -2.01 -9.07 -7.19
C GLY A 579 -0.49 -9.08 -7.40
N THR A 580 0.12 -7.91 -7.47
CA THR A 580 1.57 -7.76 -7.65
C THR A 580 2.37 -8.22 -6.45
N ILE A 581 1.92 -7.89 -5.22
CA ILE A 581 2.60 -8.33 -3.99
C ILE A 581 2.54 -9.85 -3.87
N GLN A 582 1.35 -10.46 -4.03
CA GLN A 582 1.20 -11.90 -3.91
C GLN A 582 1.97 -12.62 -5.02
N LEU A 583 1.90 -12.15 -6.27
CA LEU A 583 2.68 -12.69 -7.37
C LEU A 583 4.19 -12.59 -7.07
N GLY A 584 4.69 -11.43 -6.67
CA GLY A 584 6.11 -11.20 -6.38
C GLY A 584 6.61 -11.99 -5.16
N ALA A 585 5.84 -12.04 -4.07
CA ALA A 585 6.27 -12.65 -2.81
C ALA A 585 6.10 -14.17 -2.76
N THR A 586 5.27 -14.78 -3.63
CA THR A 586 5.01 -16.24 -3.56
C THR A 586 5.57 -17.02 -4.75
N VAL A 587 6.03 -16.34 -5.80
CA VAL A 587 6.67 -16.99 -6.96
C VAL A 587 7.92 -17.78 -6.56
N ASP A 588 8.59 -17.36 -5.50
CA ASP A 588 9.82 -17.94 -4.98
C ASP A 588 9.63 -19.41 -4.56
N TYR A 589 8.50 -19.71 -3.95
CA TYR A 589 8.14 -21.10 -3.58
C TYR A 589 7.95 -21.98 -4.81
N SER A 590 7.35 -21.44 -5.86
CA SER A 590 7.15 -22.13 -7.14
C SER A 590 8.47 -22.39 -7.86
N ILE A 591 9.37 -21.41 -7.86
CA ILE A 591 10.72 -21.53 -8.42
C ILE A 591 11.53 -22.59 -7.68
N LEU A 592 11.49 -22.58 -6.34
CA LEU A 592 12.16 -23.57 -5.51
C LEU A 592 11.69 -25.01 -5.83
N MET A 593 10.36 -25.22 -5.81
CA MET A 593 9.75 -26.53 -6.07
C MET A 593 10.12 -27.03 -7.47
N THR A 594 10.06 -26.14 -8.48
CA THR A 594 10.35 -26.46 -9.88
C THR A 594 11.83 -26.74 -10.10
N THR A 595 12.71 -25.97 -9.47
CA THR A 595 14.17 -26.18 -9.55
C THR A 595 14.52 -27.56 -8.95
N ARG A 596 13.95 -27.91 -7.82
CA ARG A 596 14.17 -29.22 -7.21
C ARG A 596 13.61 -30.36 -8.07
N TYR A 597 12.41 -30.18 -8.62
CA TYR A 597 11.84 -31.13 -9.58
C TYR A 597 12.77 -31.36 -10.77
N HIS A 598 13.34 -30.27 -11.33
CA HIS A 598 14.31 -30.36 -12.43
C HIS A 598 15.58 -31.12 -12.00
N GLU A 599 16.16 -30.82 -10.84
CA GLU A 599 17.33 -31.53 -10.32
C GLU A 599 17.07 -33.05 -10.22
N GLU A 600 15.93 -33.45 -9.65
CA GLU A 600 15.56 -34.86 -9.52
C GLU A 600 15.31 -35.57 -10.87
N ARG A 601 14.77 -34.79 -11.86
CA ARG A 601 14.63 -35.32 -13.24
C ARG A 601 15.98 -35.49 -13.92
N VAL A 602 16.94 -34.60 -13.69
CA VAL A 602 18.33 -34.71 -14.22
C VAL A 602 19.05 -35.95 -13.60
N PHE A 603 18.77 -36.28 -12.35
CA PHE A 603 19.24 -37.52 -11.72
C PHE A 603 18.61 -38.82 -12.27
N GLY A 604 17.73 -38.74 -13.26
CA GLY A 604 17.13 -39.88 -13.94
C GLY A 604 15.88 -40.45 -13.29
N ARG A 605 15.33 -39.79 -12.26
CA ARG A 605 14.09 -40.22 -11.59
C ARG A 605 12.88 -40.09 -12.51
N THR A 606 11.88 -40.95 -12.31
CA THR A 606 10.59 -40.82 -13.02
C THR A 606 9.87 -39.52 -12.62
N PRO A 607 8.93 -38.97 -13.44
CA PRO A 607 8.17 -37.79 -13.06
C PRO A 607 7.47 -37.90 -11.69
N LYS A 608 6.96 -39.07 -11.37
CA LYS A 608 6.32 -39.36 -10.08
C LYS A 608 7.30 -39.31 -8.91
N GLU A 609 8.44 -39.93 -9.05
CA GLU A 609 9.49 -39.91 -8.01
C GLU A 609 10.09 -38.54 -7.85
N ALA A 610 10.30 -37.80 -8.95
CA ALA A 610 10.81 -36.45 -8.91
C ALA A 610 9.84 -35.50 -8.18
N ALA A 611 8.54 -35.57 -8.47
CA ALA A 611 7.51 -34.80 -7.77
C ALA A 611 7.46 -35.14 -6.27
N GLN A 612 7.53 -36.44 -5.92
CA GLN A 612 7.52 -36.87 -4.55
C GLN A 612 8.73 -36.36 -3.76
N GLN A 613 9.94 -36.50 -4.32
CA GLN A 613 11.18 -36.09 -3.66
C GLN A 613 11.27 -34.56 -3.56
N SER A 614 10.83 -33.82 -4.59
CA SER A 614 10.82 -32.36 -4.58
C SER A 614 9.91 -31.82 -3.48
N LEU A 615 8.70 -32.38 -3.37
CA LEU A 615 7.77 -31.99 -2.32
C LEU A 615 8.32 -32.33 -0.93
N GLU A 616 8.92 -33.49 -0.73
CA GLU A 616 9.49 -33.93 0.55
C GLU A 616 10.63 -32.98 0.99
N HIS A 617 11.54 -32.59 0.08
CA HIS A 617 12.68 -31.75 0.41
C HIS A 617 12.30 -30.26 0.56
N CYS A 618 11.36 -29.75 -0.26
CA CYS A 618 10.99 -28.34 -0.23
C CYS A 618 9.92 -28.00 0.81
N SER A 619 9.15 -29.00 1.25
CA SER A 619 7.98 -28.76 2.11
C SER A 619 8.30 -27.99 3.39
N GLN A 620 9.39 -28.33 4.06
CA GLN A 620 9.78 -27.67 5.31
C GLN A 620 10.14 -26.20 5.09
N SER A 621 10.90 -25.89 4.02
CA SER A 621 11.26 -24.51 3.68
C SER A 621 10.02 -23.68 3.32
N ILE A 622 9.14 -24.24 2.46
CA ILE A 622 7.92 -23.54 2.03
C ILE A 622 6.95 -23.32 3.20
N LEU A 623 6.79 -24.32 4.08
CA LEU A 623 5.96 -24.19 5.29
C LEU A 623 6.52 -23.12 6.24
N THR A 624 7.83 -23.16 6.52
CA THR A 624 8.47 -22.18 7.41
C THR A 624 8.28 -20.77 6.88
N SER A 625 8.59 -20.56 5.61
CA SER A 625 8.51 -19.27 4.94
C SER A 625 7.07 -18.76 4.86
N GLY A 626 6.14 -19.58 4.32
CA GLY A 626 4.74 -19.19 4.19
C GLY A 626 4.06 -18.93 5.53
N LEU A 627 4.36 -19.73 6.57
CA LEU A 627 3.83 -19.50 7.91
C LEU A 627 4.44 -18.27 8.60
N THR A 628 5.71 -17.95 8.34
CA THR A 628 6.34 -16.76 8.88
C THR A 628 5.75 -15.51 8.23
N PHE A 629 5.55 -15.53 6.90
CA PHE A 629 4.91 -14.43 6.17
C PHE A 629 3.45 -14.24 6.61
N PHE A 630 2.70 -15.32 6.74
CA PHE A 630 1.35 -15.30 7.31
C PHE A 630 1.32 -14.69 8.71
N ALA A 631 2.20 -15.16 9.61
CA ALA A 631 2.21 -14.72 11.00
C ALA A 631 2.56 -13.23 11.14
N ALA A 632 3.53 -12.73 10.36
CA ALA A 632 3.89 -11.32 10.33
C ALA A 632 2.71 -10.44 9.92
N THR A 633 2.01 -10.81 8.86
CA THR A 633 0.94 -10.00 8.27
C THR A 633 -0.39 -10.13 9.01
N VAL A 634 -0.80 -11.34 9.44
CA VAL A 634 -2.04 -11.54 10.20
C VAL A 634 -1.98 -10.87 11.58
N GLY A 635 -0.79 -10.82 12.19
CA GLY A 635 -0.60 -10.13 13.46
C GLY A 635 -0.90 -8.64 13.36
N VAL A 636 -0.44 -7.99 12.29
CA VAL A 636 -0.76 -6.58 12.03
C VAL A 636 -2.25 -6.40 11.71
N ALA A 637 -2.82 -7.25 10.85
CA ALA A 637 -4.25 -7.20 10.54
C ALA A 637 -5.15 -7.31 11.80
N ALA A 638 -4.71 -8.05 12.81
CA ALA A 638 -5.49 -8.26 14.04
C ALA A 638 -5.51 -7.04 14.98
N ILE A 639 -4.51 -6.15 14.90
CA ILE A 639 -4.39 -5.01 15.84
C ILE A 639 -4.65 -3.67 15.18
N SER A 640 -4.53 -3.57 13.84
CA SER A 640 -4.74 -2.33 13.13
C SER A 640 -6.18 -1.85 13.26
N LYS A 641 -6.33 -0.58 13.63
CA LYS A 641 -7.60 0.15 13.63
C LYS A 641 -7.89 0.77 12.27
N MET A 642 -6.87 0.92 11.42
CA MET A 642 -7.02 1.43 10.06
C MET A 642 -7.51 0.30 9.15
N GLU A 643 -8.75 0.38 8.67
CA GLU A 643 -9.38 -0.68 7.87
C GLU A 643 -8.62 -0.94 6.55
N LEU A 644 -8.00 0.09 5.97
CA LEU A 644 -7.14 -0.03 4.80
C LEU A 644 -5.95 -0.96 5.04
N LEU A 645 -5.16 -0.71 6.08
CA LEU A 645 -3.99 -1.53 6.41
C LEU A 645 -4.38 -2.93 6.87
N LYS A 646 -5.46 -3.03 7.66
CA LYS A 646 -6.04 -4.30 8.11
C LYS A 646 -6.45 -5.16 6.91
N SER A 647 -7.18 -4.60 5.94
CA SER A 647 -7.62 -5.29 4.73
C SER A 647 -6.44 -5.76 3.88
N ILE A 648 -5.45 -4.89 3.64
CA ILE A 648 -4.24 -5.26 2.87
C ILE A 648 -3.49 -6.39 3.58
N CYS A 649 -3.21 -6.27 4.88
CA CYS A 649 -2.49 -7.28 5.64
C CYS A 649 -3.26 -8.61 5.74
N LEU A 650 -4.60 -8.57 5.86
CA LEU A 650 -5.46 -9.76 5.85
C LEU A 650 -5.43 -10.47 4.49
N LEU A 651 -5.54 -9.72 3.40
CA LEU A 651 -5.46 -10.27 2.04
C LEU A 651 -4.09 -10.91 1.78
N ILE A 652 -3.00 -10.24 2.20
CA ILE A 652 -1.64 -10.78 2.05
C ILE A 652 -1.47 -12.05 2.87
N SER A 653 -1.90 -12.06 4.14
CA SER A 653 -1.78 -13.23 5.02
C SER A 653 -2.55 -14.43 4.46
N ARG A 654 -3.81 -14.22 4.07
CA ARG A 654 -4.65 -15.25 3.45
C ARG A 654 -4.07 -15.71 2.12
N GLY A 655 -3.59 -14.78 1.29
CA GLY A 655 -2.93 -15.06 0.02
C GLY A 655 -1.68 -15.93 0.19
N ALA A 656 -0.87 -15.69 1.22
CA ALA A 656 0.30 -16.49 1.53
C ALA A 656 -0.07 -17.96 1.85
N LEU A 657 -1.12 -18.17 2.66
CA LEU A 657 -1.60 -19.53 2.97
C LEU A 657 -2.17 -20.25 1.75
N ILE A 658 -2.99 -19.55 0.95
CA ILE A 658 -3.57 -20.12 -0.28
C ILE A 658 -2.45 -20.48 -1.26
N SER A 659 -1.50 -19.58 -1.52
CA SER A 659 -0.36 -19.84 -2.40
C SER A 659 0.48 -21.02 -1.89
N MET A 660 0.76 -21.09 -0.58
CA MET A 660 1.50 -22.20 0.04
C MET A 660 0.79 -23.54 -0.22
N VAL A 661 -0.54 -23.61 -0.05
CA VAL A 661 -1.31 -24.83 -0.31
C VAL A 661 -1.28 -25.19 -1.80
N VAL A 662 -1.49 -24.22 -2.69
CA VAL A 662 -1.45 -24.45 -4.15
C VAL A 662 -0.07 -24.97 -4.58
N ILE A 663 1.01 -24.40 -4.05
CA ILE A 663 2.37 -24.80 -4.41
C ILE A 663 2.76 -26.15 -3.81
N LEU A 664 2.27 -26.52 -2.64
CA LEU A 664 2.56 -27.82 -2.04
C LEU A 664 1.69 -28.96 -2.61
N VAL A 665 0.49 -28.67 -3.09
CA VAL A 665 -0.47 -29.71 -3.52
C VAL A 665 -0.67 -29.72 -5.04
N VAL A 666 -0.92 -28.56 -5.64
CA VAL A 666 -1.31 -28.48 -7.05
C VAL A 666 -0.09 -28.43 -7.97
N LEU A 667 0.92 -27.61 -7.65
CA LEU A 667 2.08 -27.43 -8.52
C LEU A 667 2.87 -28.73 -8.77
N PRO A 668 3.20 -29.59 -7.76
CA PRO A 668 3.91 -30.83 -8.05
C PRO A 668 3.10 -31.79 -8.91
N ALA A 669 1.78 -31.84 -8.71
CA ALA A 669 0.88 -32.64 -9.55
C ALA A 669 0.86 -32.13 -11.00
N ALA A 670 0.79 -30.80 -11.18
CA ALA A 670 0.80 -30.17 -12.49
C ALA A 670 2.15 -30.34 -13.22
N LEU A 671 3.28 -30.18 -12.52
CA LEU A 671 4.63 -30.46 -13.07
C LEU A 671 4.74 -31.90 -13.55
N MET A 672 4.23 -32.87 -12.79
CA MET A 672 4.24 -34.29 -13.17
C MET A 672 3.39 -34.55 -14.42
N LEU A 673 2.18 -33.99 -14.49
CA LEU A 673 1.27 -34.17 -15.63
C LEU A 673 1.79 -33.47 -16.90
N CYS A 674 2.43 -32.31 -16.76
CA CYS A 674 2.98 -31.53 -17.86
C CYS A 674 4.43 -31.89 -18.19
N ASP A 675 5.05 -32.89 -17.57
CA ASP A 675 6.48 -33.25 -17.77
C ASP A 675 6.82 -33.46 -19.25
N TRP A 676 5.93 -34.07 -20.03
CA TRP A 676 6.13 -34.27 -21.46
C TRP A 676 6.27 -32.92 -22.21
N ILE A 677 5.40 -31.94 -21.91
CA ILE A 677 5.43 -30.61 -22.51
C ILE A 677 6.71 -29.89 -22.09
N ILE A 678 7.02 -29.94 -20.80
CA ILE A 678 8.19 -29.27 -20.21
C ILE A 678 9.48 -29.76 -20.89
N ARG A 679 9.61 -31.04 -21.09
CA ARG A 679 10.79 -31.65 -21.77
C ARG A 679 10.99 -31.14 -23.20
N HIS A 680 9.94 -30.90 -23.95
CA HIS A 680 10.01 -30.46 -25.34
C HIS A 680 10.18 -28.96 -25.50
N THR A 681 9.82 -28.18 -24.49
CA THR A 681 9.83 -26.71 -24.54
C THR A 681 10.96 -26.08 -23.72
N THR A 682 11.78 -26.89 -23.03
CA THR A 682 12.88 -26.42 -22.18
C THR A 682 14.21 -26.81 -22.78
N LEU A 683 15.09 -25.82 -22.96
CA LEU A 683 16.44 -26.06 -23.49
C LEU A 683 17.28 -26.81 -22.44
N LYS A 684 17.89 -27.95 -22.84
CA LYS A 684 18.76 -28.78 -21.98
C LYS A 684 18.08 -29.29 -20.70
N TRP A 685 16.77 -29.59 -20.76
CA TRP A 685 16.02 -30.12 -19.63
C TRP A 685 16.56 -31.46 -19.12
N MET A 686 16.98 -32.35 -20.04
CA MET A 686 17.64 -33.62 -19.71
C MET A 686 18.93 -33.77 -20.51
N VAL A 687 20.02 -34.00 -19.81
CA VAL A 687 21.22 -34.61 -20.43
C VAL A 687 20.97 -36.11 -20.34
N PRO A 688 20.88 -36.85 -21.48
CA PRO A 688 20.68 -38.29 -21.43
C PRO A 688 21.88 -38.96 -20.72
N GLU A 689 21.67 -39.56 -19.56
CA GLU A 689 22.69 -40.43 -18.90
C GLU A 689 23.14 -41.61 -19.80
N SER A 690 22.33 -41.95 -20.79
CA SER A 690 22.74 -42.92 -21.84
C SER A 690 24.00 -42.50 -22.64
N ALA A 691 24.39 -41.22 -22.59
CA ALA A 691 25.66 -40.79 -23.16
C ALA A 691 26.87 -41.00 -22.25
N ASN A 692 26.65 -41.00 -20.90
CA ASN A 692 27.72 -41.24 -19.93
C ASN A 692 27.88 -42.77 -19.60
N ALA A 693 26.83 -43.55 -19.64
CA ALA A 693 26.91 -45.00 -19.48
C ALA A 693 27.70 -45.65 -20.63
N LYS A 694 27.55 -45.14 -21.86
CA LYS A 694 28.36 -45.61 -23.00
C LYS A 694 29.82 -45.13 -23.01
N LYS A 695 30.20 -44.16 -22.18
CA LYS A 695 31.59 -43.75 -21.96
C LYS A 695 32.29 -44.55 -20.89
N SER A 696 31.57 -45.01 -19.84
CA SER A 696 32.15 -45.85 -18.78
C SER A 696 32.27 -47.31 -19.15
N GLU A 697 31.59 -47.77 -20.21
CA GLU A 697 31.79 -49.13 -20.78
C GLU A 697 32.91 -49.14 -21.85
N LYS A 698 33.55 -48.03 -22.15
CA LYS A 698 34.65 -47.91 -23.11
C LYS A 698 35.98 -47.44 -22.49
N GLU A 699 36.02 -47.19 -21.17
CA GLU A 699 37.23 -47.07 -20.35
C GLU A 699 37.34 -48.27 -19.40
#